data_3275c518d002d48c213c604c5247fdee
#
_entry.id   3275c518d002d48c213c604c5247fdee
#
_cell.length_a   1.000
_cell.length_b   1.000
_cell.length_c   1.000
_cell.angle_alpha   90.00
_cell.angle_beta   90.00
_cell.angle_gamma   90.00
#
_symmetry.space_group_name_H-M   'P 1'
#
loop_
_entity.id
_entity.type
_entity.pdbx_description
1 polymer ?
#
loop_
_entity_poly.entity_id
_entity_poly.type
_entity_poly.pdbx_seq_one_letter_code
_entity_poly.pdbx_strand_id
1 'polypeptide(L)'
;LQEFKSGKVQSFRNVSKHEFFAEAKYLAMLKKNVSSNELQILDCNTNKSYIFPDVQEFTISREGKIAVSTFHEVRIIDPAENFSEKTIAQDSAESFKNLCWSENGSAVAFLQQLPKDTLAPDNHRIIYYNLTDSKRHTLDASTNEALMTHRIIVRLSKPALTFSPDGKRIFFAITTPHKPFITEQVEIWDTATPLEYTQNKYRGNTNYESKLAVWSVESGRVMQIGTVENPKAMLTADKNYAVCFNALRYEPQYEYDAPADLYLKNTHTGKETLILEKQATSIGMMGTSPDGKFINYFRDNNWWIYDIEKTKHRNITAQIGIAFKNKENDNSGSPTPYGSPGWSADGKYIIAYDQYDIWLLSPDGSKTQKITHGSKNKVRYRICTNLYQDNKTHNLDDLFAPKFDLTKGLILEVLGDNMASGYYKWYPNGSLKKMLFKESGINRIQKAKDAEMYICIEQTSALPPCIIILNNSGTFSKVMIQSNPQSKKFDWGQAELIYYKNKFGDNLKGILYKPANYKPAKKYPMVVLIYEILSHGLHNYYNPTEYDSMGFIPSNYFLNDYIVLLPDIRYKIDDPGMSALDCVESSVNAVKATGIVEENHIGIIGHSFGGYEVSFIITQTKTFAAAISGSAISDLIGSYFTYASNIPRSNTWRFEGEQYRMTSSPFKDWNSYQRNSPLPNAKYISTPLLSWAGKKDPTIPWTQSASFHMALRRLDKKSIFLVYNGETHTILTPELQK
;
A
#
# COMPACT_ATOMS: atom_id res chain seq x y z
N LEU A 1 6.75 25.05 10.03
CA LEU A 1 7.04 24.81 11.45
C LEU A 1 6.07 25.65 12.30
N GLN A 2 5.38 25.03 13.25
CA GLN A 2 4.50 25.74 14.18
C GLN A 2 4.92 25.41 15.62
N GLU A 3 5.17 26.43 16.42
CA GLU A 3 5.45 26.25 17.83
C GLU A 3 4.16 25.96 18.61
N PHE A 4 4.14 24.85 19.35
CA PHE A 4 2.93 24.38 20.02
C PHE A 4 2.42 25.34 21.12
N LYS A 5 3.32 25.90 21.92
CA LYS A 5 2.95 26.78 23.05
C LYS A 5 2.47 28.15 22.61
N SER A 6 3.19 28.78 21.71
CA SER A 6 2.90 30.16 21.27
C SER A 6 1.97 30.23 20.06
N GLY A 7 1.83 29.13 19.31
CA GLY A 7 1.15 29.12 18.03
C GLY A 7 1.90 29.83 16.91
N LYS A 8 3.14 30.30 17.15
CA LYS A 8 3.95 31.00 16.16
C LYS A 8 4.26 30.09 14.97
N VAL A 9 4.02 30.58 13.77
CA VAL A 9 4.25 29.85 12.52
C VAL A 9 5.45 30.45 11.78
N GLN A 10 6.36 29.58 11.34
CA GLN A 10 7.47 29.92 10.47
C GLN A 10 7.38 29.09 9.20
N SER A 11 7.39 29.73 8.03
CA SER A 11 7.29 29.07 6.73
C SER A 11 8.64 29.04 6.03
N PHE A 12 8.93 27.92 5.39
CA PHE A 12 10.13 27.70 4.59
C PHE A 12 9.72 27.35 3.17
N ARG A 13 10.37 27.94 2.18
CA ARG A 13 10.12 27.68 0.76
C ARG A 13 11.12 26.68 0.19
N ASN A 14 10.74 25.99 -0.89
CA ASN A 14 11.57 25.11 -1.69
C ASN A 14 12.18 23.91 -0.92
N VAL A 15 11.58 23.51 0.20
CA VAL A 15 12.07 22.37 0.98
C VAL A 15 11.64 21.07 0.33
N SER A 16 12.61 20.26 -0.12
CA SER A 16 12.39 18.95 -0.74
C SER A 16 12.46 17.78 0.26
N LYS A 17 13.27 17.93 1.32
CA LYS A 17 13.41 16.96 2.40
C LYS A 17 13.65 17.71 3.71
N HIS A 18 13.06 17.22 4.79
CA HIS A 18 13.34 17.75 6.13
C HIS A 18 13.38 16.60 7.16
N GLU A 19 14.15 16.81 8.22
CA GLU A 19 14.30 15.84 9.30
C GLU A 19 14.66 16.56 10.61
N PHE A 20 13.95 16.23 11.72
CA PHE A 20 14.33 16.65 13.06
C PHE A 20 15.35 15.68 13.66
N PHE A 21 16.34 16.20 14.38
CA PHE A 21 17.33 15.37 15.04
C PHE A 21 17.84 16.00 16.35
N ALA A 22 18.69 15.28 17.10
CA ALA A 22 19.19 15.68 18.41
C ALA A 22 18.03 16.15 19.32
N GLU A 23 17.06 15.24 19.59
CA GLU A 23 15.89 15.51 20.43
C GLU A 23 15.05 16.72 19.95
N ALA A 24 14.91 16.84 18.63
CA ALA A 24 14.25 17.95 17.96
C ALA A 24 14.89 19.35 18.21
N LYS A 25 16.10 19.40 18.73
CA LYS A 25 16.86 20.63 18.85
C LYS A 25 17.14 21.25 17.50
N TYR A 26 17.39 20.43 16.48
CA TYR A 26 17.71 20.86 15.13
C TYR A 26 16.69 20.36 14.12
N LEU A 27 16.41 21.22 13.12
CA LEU A 27 15.65 20.87 11.91
C LEU A 27 16.57 21.02 10.71
N ALA A 28 16.92 19.90 10.07
CA ALA A 28 17.63 19.88 8.80
C ALA A 28 16.64 19.99 7.64
N MET A 29 16.90 20.85 6.68
CA MET A 29 16.06 21.11 5.52
C MET A 29 16.93 21.18 4.26
N LEU A 30 16.68 20.25 3.32
CA LEU A 30 17.28 20.32 1.98
C LEU A 30 16.39 21.20 1.10
N LYS A 31 16.92 22.32 0.67
CA LYS A 31 16.24 23.27 -0.20
C LYS A 31 16.76 23.13 -1.63
N LYS A 32 15.81 23.09 -2.57
CA LYS A 32 16.10 23.08 -4.00
C LYS A 32 15.87 24.46 -4.58
N ASN A 33 16.94 25.16 -4.90
CA ASN A 33 16.91 26.47 -5.55
C ASN A 33 17.26 26.32 -7.04
N VAL A 34 16.96 27.34 -7.85
CA VAL A 34 17.21 27.32 -9.30
C VAL A 34 18.71 27.22 -9.63
N SER A 35 19.59 27.83 -8.80
CA SER A 35 21.02 27.88 -9.05
C SER A 35 21.81 26.79 -8.33
N SER A 36 21.42 26.42 -7.12
CA SER A 36 22.07 25.35 -6.32
C SER A 36 21.17 24.86 -5.21
N ASN A 37 21.39 23.62 -4.77
CA ASN A 37 20.73 23.09 -3.58
C ASN A 37 21.52 23.50 -2.32
N GLU A 38 20.83 23.66 -1.20
CA GLU A 38 21.47 23.93 0.08
C GLU A 38 20.88 23.11 1.21
N LEU A 39 21.70 22.66 2.14
CA LEU A 39 21.24 22.10 3.41
C LEU A 39 21.22 23.22 4.45
N GLN A 40 20.04 23.59 4.91
CA GLN A 40 19.84 24.51 6.05
C GLN A 40 19.56 23.69 7.30
N ILE A 41 20.30 23.92 8.38
CA ILE A 41 20.05 23.37 9.70
C ILE A 41 19.62 24.51 10.63
N LEU A 42 18.40 24.44 11.10
CA LEU A 42 17.82 25.40 12.04
C LEU A 42 17.95 24.86 13.47
N ASP A 43 18.57 25.62 14.35
CA ASP A 43 18.46 25.41 15.80
C ASP A 43 17.08 25.93 16.25
N CYS A 44 16.21 25.00 16.65
CA CYS A 44 14.83 25.31 17.01
C CYS A 44 14.73 26.11 18.34
N ASN A 45 15.74 26.07 19.19
CA ASN A 45 15.75 26.79 20.46
C ASN A 45 16.25 28.24 20.30
N THR A 46 17.29 28.44 19.49
CA THR A 46 17.93 29.75 19.32
C THR A 46 17.51 30.46 18.05
N ASN A 47 16.85 29.77 17.13
CA ASN A 47 16.47 30.26 15.79
C ASN A 47 17.68 30.59 14.88
N LYS A 48 18.90 30.12 15.27
CA LYS A 48 20.12 30.25 14.46
C LYS A 48 20.11 29.21 13.33
N SER A 49 20.55 29.62 12.15
CA SER A 49 20.65 28.75 10.98
C SER A 49 22.11 28.54 10.57
N TYR A 50 22.43 27.30 10.20
CA TYR A 50 23.70 26.91 9.58
C TYR A 50 23.39 26.46 8.15
N ILE A 51 24.15 26.94 7.16
CA ILE A 51 23.89 26.71 5.74
C ILE A 51 25.10 26.05 5.09
N PHE A 52 24.87 24.95 4.38
CA PHE A 52 25.87 24.18 3.65
C PHE A 52 25.48 24.16 2.16
N PRO A 53 26.29 24.75 1.28
CA PRO A 53 25.96 24.87 -0.14
C PRO A 53 26.17 23.54 -0.90
N ASP A 54 25.57 23.45 -2.09
CA ASP A 54 25.74 22.41 -3.11
C ASP A 54 25.37 20.99 -2.67
N VAL A 55 24.63 20.84 -1.57
CA VAL A 55 24.23 19.54 -1.04
C VAL A 55 23.15 18.90 -1.92
N GLN A 56 23.42 17.71 -2.45
CA GLN A 56 22.49 16.92 -3.25
C GLN A 56 21.65 15.98 -2.37
N GLU A 57 22.28 15.39 -1.36
CA GLU A 57 21.65 14.44 -0.45
C GLU A 57 22.23 14.60 0.96
N PHE A 58 21.41 14.33 1.98
CA PHE A 58 21.89 14.19 3.35
C PHE A 58 21.23 13.03 4.06
N THR A 59 21.90 12.47 5.05
CA THR A 59 21.37 11.49 5.99
C THR A 59 21.98 11.71 7.37
N ILE A 60 21.19 11.40 8.44
CA ILE A 60 21.58 11.68 9.81
C ILE A 60 21.78 10.35 10.54
N SER A 61 22.91 10.21 11.24
CA SER A 61 23.18 9.05 12.08
C SER A 61 22.33 9.08 13.34
N ARG A 62 22.24 7.95 14.03
CA ARG A 62 21.54 7.84 15.32
C ARG A 62 22.10 8.81 16.39
N GLU A 63 23.40 9.12 16.30
CA GLU A 63 24.10 10.04 17.22
C GLU A 63 24.02 11.51 16.77
N GLY A 64 23.34 11.80 15.66
CA GLY A 64 23.14 13.16 15.17
C GLY A 64 24.23 13.70 14.23
N LYS A 65 25.24 12.88 13.85
CA LYS A 65 26.19 13.25 12.79
C LYS A 65 25.48 13.21 11.43
N ILE A 66 25.86 14.14 10.55
CA ILE A 66 25.22 14.31 9.25
C ILE A 66 26.20 13.95 8.15
N ALA A 67 25.87 12.97 7.31
CA ALA A 67 26.58 12.75 6.07
C ALA A 67 25.89 13.53 4.95
N VAL A 68 26.64 14.26 4.17
CA VAL A 68 26.18 15.03 2.99
C VAL A 68 26.97 14.63 1.76
N SER A 69 26.29 14.53 0.62
CA SER A 69 26.96 14.45 -0.68
C SER A 69 26.73 15.73 -1.47
N THR A 70 27.77 16.18 -2.12
CA THR A 70 27.72 17.13 -3.22
C THR A 70 27.95 16.37 -4.55
N PHE A 71 28.10 17.06 -5.68
CA PHE A 71 28.49 16.39 -6.93
C PHE A 71 29.85 15.71 -6.84
N HIS A 72 30.81 16.30 -6.09
CA HIS A 72 32.23 15.93 -6.15
C HIS A 72 32.82 15.46 -4.84
N GLU A 73 32.04 15.49 -3.73
CA GLU A 73 32.58 15.07 -2.43
C GLU A 73 31.48 14.53 -1.49
N VAL A 74 31.95 13.79 -0.49
CA VAL A 74 31.16 13.39 0.66
C VAL A 74 31.82 13.95 1.91
N ARG A 75 31.02 14.65 2.74
CA ARG A 75 31.43 15.25 4.00
C ARG A 75 30.63 14.71 5.16
N ILE A 76 31.26 14.63 6.33
CA ILE A 76 30.61 14.42 7.62
C ILE A 76 30.55 15.76 8.34
N ILE A 77 29.39 16.17 8.79
CA ILE A 77 29.16 17.37 9.60
C ILE A 77 28.84 16.90 11.01
N ASP A 78 29.55 17.42 12.01
CA ASP A 78 29.34 17.09 13.41
C ASP A 78 28.75 18.28 14.17
N PRO A 79 27.44 18.25 14.49
CA PRO A 79 26.80 19.31 15.27
C PRO A 79 27.33 19.45 16.70
N ALA A 80 27.87 18.36 17.30
CA ALA A 80 28.47 18.41 18.63
C ALA A 80 29.81 19.18 18.65
N GLU A 81 30.49 19.24 17.52
CA GLU A 81 31.75 19.97 17.32
C GLU A 81 31.49 21.29 16.58
N ASN A 82 30.47 22.03 16.94
CA ASN A 82 30.11 23.32 16.33
C ASN A 82 29.95 23.25 14.78
N PHE A 83 29.35 22.15 14.27
CA PHE A 83 29.17 21.90 12.84
C PHE A 83 30.48 21.83 12.05
N SER A 84 31.51 21.26 12.68
CA SER A 84 32.76 20.96 11.97
C SER A 84 32.54 20.03 10.78
N GLU A 85 33.27 20.24 9.68
CA GLU A 85 33.16 19.46 8.45
C GLU A 85 34.41 18.62 8.22
N LYS A 86 34.23 17.36 7.85
CA LYS A 86 35.31 16.45 7.43
C LYS A 86 35.00 15.83 6.10
N THR A 87 35.79 16.13 5.07
CA THR A 87 35.69 15.44 3.78
C THR A 87 36.23 14.00 3.91
N ILE A 88 35.42 13.01 3.49
CA ILE A 88 35.75 11.58 3.57
C ILE A 88 35.92 10.94 2.19
N ALA A 89 35.42 11.58 1.13
CA ALA A 89 35.65 11.20 -0.26
C ALA A 89 35.57 12.43 -1.16
N GLN A 90 36.36 12.44 -2.21
CA GLN A 90 36.40 13.49 -3.23
C GLN A 90 36.76 12.90 -4.58
N ASP A 91 36.10 13.38 -5.63
CA ASP A 91 36.40 13.04 -7.03
C ASP A 91 35.90 14.20 -7.92
N SER A 92 36.75 14.63 -8.88
CA SER A 92 36.44 15.77 -9.76
C SER A 92 35.53 15.41 -10.94
N ALA A 93 35.44 14.12 -11.29
CA ALA A 93 34.72 13.63 -12.47
C ALA A 93 33.41 12.89 -12.13
N GLU A 94 33.38 12.24 -10.98
CA GLU A 94 32.30 11.30 -10.62
C GLU A 94 31.49 11.82 -9.43
N SER A 95 30.19 11.51 -9.44
CA SER A 95 29.28 11.94 -8.39
C SER A 95 29.04 10.85 -7.31
N PHE A 96 28.66 11.32 -6.13
CA PHE A 96 28.34 10.47 -4.98
C PHE A 96 26.88 10.53 -4.64
N LYS A 97 26.29 9.37 -4.28
CA LYS A 97 24.87 9.25 -3.92
C LYS A 97 24.58 8.07 -3.00
N ASN A 98 23.33 8.00 -2.52
CA ASN A 98 22.81 6.91 -1.69
C ASN A 98 23.61 6.69 -0.39
N LEU A 99 23.76 7.76 0.37
CA LEU A 99 24.38 7.73 1.68
C LEU A 99 23.62 6.84 2.65
N CYS A 100 24.31 5.94 3.33
CA CYS A 100 23.74 5.00 4.29
C CYS A 100 24.64 4.89 5.53
N TRP A 101 24.06 5.10 6.73
CA TRP A 101 24.73 4.90 8.00
C TRP A 101 24.63 3.45 8.48
N SER A 102 25.67 2.95 9.14
CA SER A 102 25.56 1.77 10.01
C SER A 102 24.60 2.07 11.18
N GLU A 103 23.95 1.03 11.73
CA GLU A 103 22.95 1.21 12.79
C GLU A 103 23.54 1.87 14.06
N ASN A 104 24.82 1.59 14.36
CA ASN A 104 25.55 2.15 15.49
C ASN A 104 26.22 3.50 15.18
N GLY A 105 26.04 4.05 13.98
CA GLY A 105 26.62 5.35 13.58
C GLY A 105 28.15 5.37 13.40
N SER A 106 28.85 4.23 13.54
CA SER A 106 30.31 4.16 13.45
C SER A 106 30.87 4.18 12.02
N ALA A 107 30.03 3.94 11.03
CA ALA A 107 30.43 3.90 9.63
C ALA A 107 29.35 4.47 8.72
N VAL A 108 29.78 4.97 7.57
CA VAL A 108 28.92 5.38 6.45
C VAL A 108 29.35 4.68 5.18
N ALA A 109 28.38 4.25 4.38
CA ALA A 109 28.62 3.72 3.04
C ALA A 109 27.83 4.54 2.02
N PHE A 110 28.36 4.62 0.81
CA PHE A 110 27.76 5.37 -0.29
C PHE A 110 28.21 4.84 -1.63
N LEU A 111 27.49 5.22 -2.67
CA LEU A 111 27.81 4.88 -4.03
C LEU A 111 28.56 6.02 -4.71
N GLN A 112 29.61 5.66 -5.45
CA GLN A 112 30.24 6.51 -6.43
C GLN A 112 29.80 6.06 -7.82
N GLN A 113 29.24 7.00 -8.61
CA GLN A 113 28.87 6.74 -9.99
C GLN A 113 30.13 6.45 -10.80
N LEU A 114 30.11 5.45 -11.67
CA LEU A 114 31.15 5.16 -12.63
C LEU A 114 30.79 5.74 -14.01
N PRO A 115 31.75 5.91 -14.91
CA PRO A 115 31.49 6.32 -16.29
C PRO A 115 30.42 5.46 -16.92
N LYS A 116 29.54 6.07 -17.72
CA LYS A 116 28.41 5.40 -18.35
C LYS A 116 28.90 4.25 -19.24
N ASP A 117 28.39 3.05 -18.93
CA ASP A 117 28.52 1.87 -19.77
C ASP A 117 27.23 1.74 -20.61
N THR A 118 27.37 1.51 -21.92
CA THR A 118 26.20 1.33 -22.83
C THR A 118 25.37 0.10 -22.48
N LEU A 119 25.96 -0.90 -21.83
CA LEU A 119 25.28 -2.14 -21.41
C LEU A 119 24.76 -2.06 -19.98
N ALA A 120 25.22 -1.11 -19.19
CA ALA A 120 24.79 -0.88 -17.82
C ALA A 120 24.97 0.60 -17.46
N PRO A 121 24.06 1.48 -17.89
CA PRO A 121 24.18 2.93 -17.67
C PRO A 121 24.16 3.32 -16.20
N ASP A 122 23.65 2.46 -15.32
CA ASP A 122 23.60 2.65 -13.86
C ASP A 122 24.61 1.71 -13.19
N ASN A 123 25.91 2.05 -13.32
CA ASN A 123 27.03 1.29 -12.74
C ASN A 123 27.76 2.10 -11.67
N HIS A 124 28.08 1.46 -10.54
CA HIS A 124 28.65 2.10 -9.37
C HIS A 124 29.76 1.27 -8.73
N ARG A 125 30.55 1.94 -7.88
CA ARG A 125 31.35 1.29 -6.83
C ARG A 125 30.80 1.67 -5.46
N ILE A 126 31.01 0.81 -4.46
CA ILE A 126 30.63 1.07 -3.07
C ILE A 126 31.86 1.58 -2.33
N ILE A 127 31.70 2.67 -1.62
CA ILE A 127 32.71 3.20 -0.70
C ILE A 127 32.15 3.04 0.72
N TYR A 128 32.93 2.44 1.60
CA TYR A 128 32.70 2.34 3.03
C TYR A 128 33.76 3.18 3.74
N TYR A 129 33.33 3.98 4.70
CA TYR A 129 34.18 4.75 5.56
C TYR A 129 33.87 4.52 7.03
N ASN A 130 34.88 4.06 7.80
CA ASN A 130 34.78 3.88 9.26
C ASN A 130 35.25 5.17 9.95
N LEU A 131 34.37 5.75 10.77
CA LEU A 131 34.66 6.99 11.48
C LEU A 131 35.61 6.81 12.66
N THR A 132 35.72 5.61 13.23
CA THR A 132 36.51 5.32 14.41
C THR A 132 38.02 5.28 14.10
N ASP A 133 38.37 4.59 13.03
CA ASP A 133 39.80 4.44 12.62
C ASP A 133 40.13 5.19 11.32
N SER A 134 39.18 5.93 10.77
CA SER A 134 39.29 6.68 9.52
C SER A 134 39.68 5.83 8.30
N LYS A 135 39.46 4.53 8.32
CA LYS A 135 39.75 3.66 7.20
C LYS A 135 38.64 3.69 6.13
N ARG A 136 39.10 3.69 4.88
CA ARG A 136 38.25 3.60 3.71
C ARG A 136 38.44 2.26 3.01
N HIS A 137 37.31 1.58 2.70
CA HIS A 137 37.30 0.39 1.85
C HIS A 137 36.44 0.66 0.62
N THR A 138 36.84 0.10 -0.50
CA THR A 138 36.14 0.29 -1.78
C THR A 138 35.86 -1.07 -2.41
N LEU A 139 34.64 -1.27 -2.86
CA LEU A 139 34.25 -2.40 -3.68
C LEU A 139 33.93 -1.92 -5.09
N ASP A 140 34.72 -2.39 -6.04
CA ASP A 140 34.52 -2.17 -7.47
C ASP A 140 34.28 -3.52 -8.14
N ALA A 141 33.18 -3.65 -8.88
CA ALA A 141 32.82 -4.89 -9.55
C ALA A 141 33.85 -5.32 -10.59
N SER A 142 34.53 -4.37 -11.25
CA SER A 142 35.52 -4.65 -12.29
C SER A 142 36.82 -5.28 -11.77
N THR A 143 37.13 -5.08 -10.48
CA THR A 143 38.35 -5.59 -9.84
C THR A 143 38.06 -6.73 -8.85
N ASN A 144 36.81 -7.06 -8.62
CA ASN A 144 36.42 -8.14 -7.70
C ASN A 144 36.06 -9.40 -8.49
N GLU A 145 36.78 -10.50 -8.26
CA GLU A 145 36.66 -11.74 -8.98
C GLU A 145 35.23 -12.32 -8.96
N ALA A 146 34.52 -12.18 -7.84
CA ALA A 146 33.12 -12.64 -7.70
C ALA A 146 32.11 -11.78 -8.47
N LEU A 147 32.49 -10.57 -8.93
CA LEU A 147 31.63 -9.60 -9.58
C LEU A 147 32.05 -9.21 -11.01
N MET A 148 33.11 -9.80 -11.57
CA MET A 148 33.67 -9.37 -12.88
C MET A 148 32.66 -9.34 -14.02
N THR A 149 31.66 -10.22 -13.99
CA THR A 149 30.57 -10.28 -14.98
C THR A 149 29.35 -9.47 -14.58
N HIS A 150 29.39 -8.74 -13.47
CA HIS A 150 28.25 -7.99 -12.93
C HIS A 150 28.56 -6.50 -12.83
N ARG A 151 27.50 -5.73 -12.58
CA ARG A 151 27.57 -4.29 -12.24
C ARG A 151 26.78 -4.06 -10.96
N ILE A 152 27.25 -3.13 -10.14
CA ILE A 152 26.56 -2.65 -8.94
C ILE A 152 25.55 -1.58 -9.38
N ILE A 153 24.29 -1.78 -9.06
CA ILE A 153 23.19 -0.94 -9.53
C ILE A 153 22.34 -0.41 -8.39
N VAL A 154 21.58 0.65 -8.68
CA VAL A 154 20.50 1.15 -7.81
C VAL A 154 19.18 0.63 -8.36
N ARG A 155 18.35 0.06 -7.48
CA ARG A 155 16.99 -0.35 -7.83
C ARG A 155 15.99 0.73 -7.44
N LEU A 156 15.01 0.97 -8.29
CA LEU A 156 13.91 1.87 -7.97
C LEU A 156 13.13 1.33 -6.76
N SER A 157 12.71 2.26 -5.88
CA SER A 157 11.88 1.96 -4.69
C SER A 157 12.53 1.03 -3.65
N LYS A 158 13.85 0.81 -3.71
CA LYS A 158 14.61 0.02 -2.72
C LYS A 158 15.82 0.78 -2.24
N PRO A 159 16.25 0.61 -0.96
CA PRO A 159 17.54 1.13 -0.53
C PRO A 159 18.67 0.59 -1.41
N ALA A 160 19.59 1.45 -1.80
CA ALA A 160 20.73 1.04 -2.62
C ALA A 160 21.70 0.17 -1.81
N LEU A 161 21.90 0.52 -0.54
CA LEU A 161 22.78 -0.15 0.40
C LEU A 161 22.05 -0.43 1.70
N THR A 162 22.36 -1.56 2.32
CA THR A 162 21.84 -1.94 3.65
C THR A 162 22.96 -2.57 4.47
N PHE A 163 23.20 -2.08 5.69
CA PHE A 163 24.15 -2.68 6.61
C PHE A 163 23.57 -3.91 7.33
N SER A 164 24.46 -4.87 7.68
CA SER A 164 24.16 -5.80 8.77
C SER A 164 24.10 -5.07 10.11
N PRO A 165 23.41 -5.59 11.13
CA PRO A 165 23.30 -4.94 12.44
C PRO A 165 24.67 -4.65 13.12
N ASP A 166 25.68 -5.50 12.86
CA ASP A 166 27.05 -5.31 13.36
C ASP A 166 27.90 -4.29 12.56
N GLY A 167 27.32 -3.75 11.46
CA GLY A 167 28.00 -2.77 10.60
C GLY A 167 29.14 -3.32 9.73
N LYS A 168 29.37 -4.65 9.72
CA LYS A 168 30.53 -5.27 9.05
C LYS A 168 30.25 -5.75 7.64
N ARG A 169 28.98 -5.88 7.28
CA ARG A 169 28.55 -6.35 5.96
C ARG A 169 27.62 -5.33 5.31
N ILE A 170 27.71 -5.20 3.99
CA ILE A 170 26.85 -4.36 3.19
C ILE A 170 26.13 -5.22 2.17
N PHE A 171 24.81 -5.13 2.14
CA PHE A 171 23.95 -5.73 1.14
C PHE A 171 23.62 -4.73 0.05
N PHE A 172 23.69 -5.16 -1.21
CA PHE A 172 23.54 -4.29 -2.37
C PHE A 172 23.02 -5.08 -3.57
N ALA A 173 22.60 -4.38 -4.62
CA ALA A 173 22.09 -4.98 -5.83
C ALA A 173 23.15 -5.09 -6.93
N ILE A 174 23.14 -6.24 -7.62
CA ILE A 174 23.96 -6.50 -8.81
C ILE A 174 23.08 -6.89 -9.98
N THR A 175 23.53 -6.64 -11.20
CA THR A 175 22.96 -7.15 -12.45
C THR A 175 24.05 -7.56 -13.43
N THR A 176 23.73 -8.51 -14.30
CA THR A 176 24.58 -8.84 -15.45
C THR A 176 24.33 -7.80 -16.55
N PRO A 177 25.36 -7.13 -17.12
CA PRO A 177 25.18 -6.21 -18.23
C PRO A 177 24.53 -6.90 -19.42
N HIS A 178 23.57 -6.24 -20.02
CA HIS A 178 22.88 -6.74 -21.21
C HIS A 178 22.49 -5.59 -22.15
N LYS A 179 22.37 -5.89 -23.43
CA LYS A 179 21.85 -4.93 -24.38
C LYS A 179 20.39 -4.62 -24.03
N PRO A 180 19.96 -3.36 -24.14
CA PRO A 180 18.56 -3.02 -24.01
C PRO A 180 17.71 -3.90 -24.96
N PHE A 181 16.52 -4.25 -24.50
CA PHE A 181 15.58 -5.01 -25.33
C PHE A 181 15.31 -4.19 -26.62
N ILE A 182 15.74 -4.71 -27.77
CA ILE A 182 15.41 -4.10 -29.06
C ILE A 182 13.92 -4.39 -29.29
N THR A 183 13.13 -3.35 -29.59
CA THR A 183 11.74 -3.53 -29.97
C THR A 183 11.72 -4.35 -31.27
N GLU A 184 11.35 -5.61 -31.18
CA GLU A 184 11.21 -6.47 -32.34
C GLU A 184 10.12 -5.95 -33.27
N GLN A 185 10.33 -6.01 -34.58
CA GLN A 185 9.31 -5.63 -35.56
C GLN A 185 8.15 -6.62 -35.58
N VAL A 186 8.40 -7.87 -35.16
CA VAL A 186 7.42 -8.95 -35.08
C VAL A 186 7.48 -9.56 -33.69
N GLU A 187 6.34 -9.63 -33.03
CA GLU A 187 6.19 -10.29 -31.73
C GLU A 187 5.81 -11.75 -31.96
N ILE A 188 6.55 -12.67 -31.31
CA ILE A 188 6.26 -14.10 -31.37
C ILE A 188 5.56 -14.51 -30.09
N TRP A 189 4.29 -14.87 -30.19
CA TRP A 189 3.48 -15.38 -29.08
C TRP A 189 3.38 -16.90 -29.22
N ASP A 190 4.03 -17.61 -28.29
CA ASP A 190 4.13 -19.07 -28.31
C ASP A 190 3.49 -19.67 -27.05
N THR A 191 2.49 -20.53 -27.23
CA THR A 191 1.79 -21.23 -26.13
C THR A 191 2.63 -22.31 -25.45
N ALA A 192 3.76 -22.72 -26.04
CA ALA A 192 4.68 -23.66 -25.43
C ALA A 192 5.56 -23.01 -24.35
N THR A 193 5.64 -21.68 -24.29
CA THR A 193 6.41 -20.98 -23.26
C THR A 193 5.61 -20.83 -21.96
N PRO A 194 6.26 -21.02 -20.78
CA PRO A 194 5.57 -20.83 -19.49
C PRO A 194 5.10 -19.40 -19.25
N LEU A 195 5.83 -18.40 -19.76
CA LEU A 195 5.53 -16.99 -19.62
C LEU A 195 4.92 -16.44 -20.89
N GLU A 196 3.88 -15.63 -20.72
CA GLU A 196 3.31 -14.85 -21.83
C GLU A 196 4.36 -13.90 -22.43
N TYR A 197 4.27 -13.59 -23.71
CA TYR A 197 5.19 -12.66 -24.39
C TYR A 197 5.35 -11.34 -23.63
N THR A 198 4.25 -10.76 -23.15
CA THR A 198 4.23 -9.51 -22.37
C THR A 198 4.96 -9.63 -21.05
N GLN A 199 4.85 -10.78 -20.37
CA GLN A 199 5.61 -11.05 -19.13
C GLN A 199 7.11 -11.11 -19.44
N ASN A 200 7.51 -11.83 -20.50
CA ASN A 200 8.90 -11.93 -20.92
C ASN A 200 9.48 -10.57 -21.31
N LYS A 201 8.73 -9.76 -22.06
CA LYS A 201 9.14 -8.42 -22.48
C LYS A 201 9.32 -7.46 -21.31
N TYR A 202 8.42 -7.48 -20.34
CA TYR A 202 8.44 -6.59 -19.18
C TYR A 202 9.48 -6.99 -18.13
N ARG A 203 9.54 -8.27 -17.81
CA ARG A 203 10.45 -8.78 -16.77
C ARG A 203 11.88 -8.97 -17.27
N GLY A 204 12.04 -9.07 -18.59
CA GLY A 204 13.31 -9.45 -19.19
C GLY A 204 13.69 -10.89 -18.88
N ASN A 205 14.82 -11.31 -19.38
CA ASN A 205 15.39 -12.61 -19.03
C ASN A 205 15.80 -12.57 -17.53
N THR A 206 15.40 -13.59 -16.75
CA THR A 206 15.74 -13.73 -15.31
C THR A 206 17.25 -13.71 -15.05
N ASN A 207 18.08 -14.01 -16.06
CA ASN A 207 19.53 -13.86 -15.98
C ASN A 207 19.96 -12.41 -15.71
N TYR A 208 19.21 -11.43 -16.21
CA TYR A 208 19.49 -10.01 -16.09
C TYR A 208 18.70 -9.33 -14.95
N GLU A 209 17.81 -10.07 -14.30
CA GLU A 209 17.10 -9.55 -13.13
C GLU A 209 18.11 -9.18 -12.03
N SER A 210 17.89 -8.02 -11.40
CA SER A 210 18.77 -7.58 -10.31
C SER A 210 18.71 -8.57 -9.14
N LYS A 211 19.88 -8.94 -8.64
CA LYS A 211 20.06 -9.89 -7.55
C LYS A 211 20.69 -9.23 -6.35
N LEU A 212 20.38 -9.71 -5.16
CA LEU A 212 21.00 -9.28 -3.93
C LEU A 212 22.39 -9.93 -3.79
N ALA A 213 23.35 -9.16 -3.34
CA ALA A 213 24.70 -9.61 -2.96
C ALA A 213 25.08 -9.03 -1.60
N VAL A 214 26.10 -9.59 -0.96
CA VAL A 214 26.66 -9.13 0.30
C VAL A 214 28.16 -8.98 0.19
N TRP A 215 28.69 -7.88 0.73
CA TRP A 215 30.11 -7.60 0.88
C TRP A 215 30.51 -7.60 2.36
N SER A 216 31.44 -8.48 2.74
CA SER A 216 32.10 -8.45 4.06
C SER A 216 33.27 -7.52 3.99
N VAL A 217 33.16 -6.32 4.60
CA VAL A 217 34.04 -5.17 4.35
C VAL A 217 35.50 -5.47 4.73
N GLU A 218 35.75 -6.03 5.91
CA GLU A 218 37.10 -6.29 6.42
C GLU A 218 37.85 -7.35 5.60
N SER A 219 37.16 -8.44 5.21
CA SER A 219 37.77 -9.55 4.44
C SER A 219 37.79 -9.31 2.93
N GLY A 220 37.05 -8.31 2.43
CA GLY A 220 36.86 -8.07 1.00
C GLY A 220 35.97 -9.12 0.31
N ARG A 221 35.50 -10.14 1.01
CA ARG A 221 34.73 -11.24 0.44
C ARG A 221 33.35 -10.75 -0.02
N VAL A 222 33.00 -11.08 -1.27
CA VAL A 222 31.68 -10.85 -1.82
C VAL A 222 30.98 -12.19 -2.07
N MET A 223 29.68 -12.24 -1.80
CA MET A 223 28.85 -13.40 -2.09
C MET A 223 27.52 -12.96 -2.70
N GLN A 224 27.12 -13.62 -3.76
CA GLN A 224 25.81 -13.46 -4.38
C GLN A 224 24.74 -14.21 -3.54
N ILE A 225 23.69 -13.51 -3.13
CA ILE A 225 22.57 -14.07 -2.36
C ILE A 225 21.50 -14.62 -3.31
N GLY A 226 20.92 -13.76 -4.16
CA GLY A 226 20.01 -14.21 -5.21
C GLY A 226 20.78 -14.85 -6.37
N THR A 227 20.29 -15.96 -6.92
CA THR A 227 20.89 -16.67 -8.06
C THR A 227 20.01 -16.56 -9.30
N VAL A 228 20.38 -17.21 -10.39
CA VAL A 228 19.50 -17.31 -11.58
C VAL A 228 18.29 -18.19 -11.27
N GLU A 229 18.48 -19.24 -10.51
CA GLU A 229 17.43 -20.20 -10.11
C GLU A 229 16.46 -19.57 -9.11
N ASN A 230 16.97 -18.80 -8.14
CA ASN A 230 16.22 -18.12 -7.09
C ASN A 230 16.58 -16.62 -7.03
N PRO A 231 16.10 -15.80 -7.99
CA PRO A 231 16.56 -14.42 -8.14
C PRO A 231 16.07 -13.46 -7.05
N LYS A 232 14.95 -13.76 -6.41
CA LYS A 232 14.42 -12.98 -5.30
C LYS A 232 15.04 -13.41 -3.99
N ALA A 233 15.33 -12.46 -3.12
CA ALA A 233 15.86 -12.71 -1.79
C ALA A 233 15.26 -11.71 -0.80
N MET A 234 14.86 -12.21 0.39
CA MET A 234 14.38 -11.40 1.52
C MET A 234 15.18 -11.79 2.76
N LEU A 235 15.89 -10.83 3.34
CA LEU A 235 16.76 -11.04 4.50
C LEU A 235 15.95 -11.20 5.80
N THR A 236 16.43 -12.07 6.71
CA THR A 236 15.97 -12.08 8.10
C THR A 236 16.36 -10.79 8.81
N ALA A 237 15.73 -10.48 9.95
CA ALA A 237 15.98 -9.24 10.67
C ALA A 237 17.44 -9.06 11.12
N ASP A 238 18.10 -10.16 11.50
CA ASP A 238 19.53 -10.21 11.86
C ASP A 238 20.45 -10.27 10.63
N LYS A 239 19.88 -10.46 9.43
CA LYS A 239 20.58 -10.58 8.14
C LYS A 239 21.57 -11.74 8.04
N ASN A 240 21.45 -12.75 8.93
CA ASN A 240 22.26 -13.96 8.87
C ASN A 240 21.71 -14.98 7.87
N TYR A 241 20.44 -14.85 7.50
CA TYR A 241 19.81 -15.67 6.49
C TYR A 241 19.04 -14.82 5.50
N ALA A 242 18.76 -15.41 4.34
CA ALA A 242 17.84 -14.89 3.34
C ALA A 242 16.87 -15.98 2.90
N VAL A 243 15.60 -15.66 2.72
CA VAL A 243 14.64 -16.49 2.02
C VAL A 243 14.75 -16.18 0.54
N CYS A 244 15.26 -17.13 -0.23
CA CYS A 244 15.46 -17.02 -1.67
C CYS A 244 14.35 -17.82 -2.39
N PHE A 245 13.85 -17.27 -3.51
CA PHE A 245 12.79 -17.90 -4.27
C PHE A 245 12.72 -17.42 -5.71
N ASN A 246 12.00 -18.18 -6.54
CA ASN A 246 11.65 -17.81 -7.90
C ASN A 246 10.13 -17.74 -8.02
N ALA A 247 9.59 -16.52 -8.17
CA ALA A 247 8.15 -16.29 -8.31
C ALA A 247 7.57 -16.83 -9.65
N LEU A 248 8.43 -17.25 -10.59
CA LEU A 248 8.02 -17.76 -11.90
C LEU A 248 8.07 -19.29 -11.98
N ARG A 249 8.45 -19.96 -10.90
CA ARG A 249 8.66 -21.42 -10.91
C ARG A 249 7.42 -22.22 -11.29
N TYR A 250 6.23 -21.70 -10.93
CA TYR A 250 4.95 -22.37 -11.14
C TYR A 250 4.11 -21.76 -12.26
N GLU A 251 4.72 -20.95 -13.12
CA GLU A 251 4.03 -20.43 -14.32
C GLU A 251 3.80 -21.56 -15.36
N PRO A 252 2.67 -21.54 -16.08
CA PRO A 252 1.57 -20.59 -15.99
C PRO A 252 0.69 -20.83 -14.75
N GLN A 253 0.35 -19.75 -14.03
CA GLN A 253 -0.55 -19.77 -12.87
C GLN A 253 -1.52 -18.58 -12.90
N TYR A 254 -2.63 -18.72 -12.17
CA TYR A 254 -3.77 -17.79 -12.25
C TYR A 254 -4.14 -17.15 -10.91
N GLU A 255 -3.27 -17.27 -9.90
CA GLU A 255 -3.47 -16.58 -8.62
C GLU A 255 -2.85 -15.17 -8.63
N TYR A 256 -3.37 -14.29 -7.78
CA TYR A 256 -2.79 -12.96 -7.58
C TYR A 256 -1.37 -13.05 -7.06
N ASP A 257 -1.18 -13.79 -5.98
CA ASP A 257 0.10 -14.05 -5.34
C ASP A 257 0.65 -15.40 -5.80
N ALA A 258 1.56 -15.35 -6.78
CA ALA A 258 2.19 -16.57 -7.29
C ALA A 258 2.87 -17.35 -6.15
N PRO A 259 2.59 -18.65 -6.00
CA PRO A 259 3.30 -19.47 -5.05
C PRO A 259 4.75 -19.68 -5.49
N ALA A 260 5.65 -19.84 -4.52
CA ALA A 260 7.05 -20.14 -4.78
C ALA A 260 7.59 -21.18 -3.79
N ASP A 261 8.63 -21.90 -4.21
CA ASP A 261 9.43 -22.69 -3.28
C ASP A 261 10.41 -21.77 -2.56
N LEU A 262 10.46 -21.88 -1.25
CA LEU A 262 11.27 -21.03 -0.39
C LEU A 262 12.53 -21.78 0.03
N TYR A 263 13.67 -21.18 -0.27
CA TYR A 263 15.00 -21.68 0.11
C TYR A 263 15.60 -20.73 1.16
N LEU A 264 16.03 -21.31 2.28
CA LEU A 264 16.77 -20.57 3.31
C LEU A 264 18.26 -20.61 3.00
N LYS A 265 18.86 -19.45 2.75
CA LYS A 265 20.28 -19.30 2.46
C LYS A 265 21.01 -18.60 3.59
N ASN A 266 22.07 -19.22 4.10
CA ASN A 266 22.96 -18.61 5.08
C ASN A 266 23.83 -17.55 4.39
N THR A 267 23.79 -16.30 4.83
CA THR A 267 24.48 -15.17 4.20
C THR A 267 25.98 -15.08 4.50
N HIS A 268 26.51 -15.97 5.37
CA HIS A 268 27.94 -16.10 5.63
C HIS A 268 28.58 -17.24 4.85
N THR A 269 27.89 -18.39 4.79
CA THR A 269 28.45 -19.59 4.18
C THR A 269 27.97 -19.84 2.74
N GLY A 270 26.82 -19.29 2.38
CA GLY A 270 26.13 -19.56 1.10
C GLY A 270 25.35 -20.87 1.08
N LYS A 271 25.35 -21.65 2.18
CA LYS A 271 24.55 -22.90 2.25
C LYS A 271 23.07 -22.57 2.09
N GLU A 272 22.40 -23.29 1.18
CA GLU A 272 20.99 -23.11 0.85
C GLU A 272 20.22 -24.40 1.12
N THR A 273 18.99 -24.30 1.65
CA THR A 273 18.14 -25.44 2.01
C THR A 273 16.70 -25.11 1.69
N LEU A 274 15.98 -25.99 0.99
CA LEU A 274 14.54 -25.89 0.77
C LEU A 274 13.81 -26.00 2.12
N ILE A 275 12.95 -25.02 2.43
CA ILE A 275 12.18 -25.00 3.68
C ILE A 275 10.66 -25.12 3.45
N LEU A 276 10.14 -24.60 2.34
CA LEU A 276 8.71 -24.68 2.01
C LEU A 276 8.53 -24.78 0.51
N GLU A 277 7.58 -25.59 0.07
CA GLU A 277 7.12 -25.67 -1.30
C GLU A 277 5.78 -24.93 -1.47
N LYS A 278 5.58 -24.29 -2.61
CA LYS A 278 4.32 -23.62 -3.00
C LYS A 278 3.76 -22.69 -1.92
N GLN A 279 4.57 -21.80 -1.38
CA GLN A 279 4.17 -20.80 -0.39
C GLN A 279 3.87 -19.46 -1.06
N ALA A 280 2.74 -18.82 -0.70
CA ALA A 280 2.47 -17.45 -1.08
C ALA A 280 3.51 -16.50 -0.47
N THR A 281 4.07 -15.60 -1.31
CA THR A 281 5.22 -14.75 -0.95
C THR A 281 4.87 -13.28 -0.75
N SER A 282 3.57 -12.92 -0.79
CA SER A 282 3.14 -11.54 -0.60
C SER A 282 3.44 -10.99 0.80
N ILE A 283 3.54 -9.66 0.85
CA ILE A 283 3.70 -8.92 2.12
C ILE A 283 2.51 -9.24 3.03
N GLY A 284 2.79 -9.60 4.30
CA GLY A 284 1.77 -9.99 5.27
C GLY A 284 1.52 -11.50 5.36
N MET A 285 2.00 -12.28 4.38
CA MET A 285 1.94 -13.75 4.44
C MET A 285 3.17 -14.35 5.13
N MET A 286 4.27 -13.61 5.21
CA MET A 286 5.52 -14.06 5.83
C MET A 286 6.20 -12.94 6.61
N GLY A 287 7.01 -13.32 7.59
CA GLY A 287 7.82 -12.40 8.39
C GLY A 287 8.92 -13.14 9.14
N THR A 288 9.69 -12.41 9.95
CA THR A 288 10.77 -12.98 10.77
C THR A 288 10.75 -12.38 12.16
N SER A 289 11.22 -13.16 13.15
CA SER A 289 11.47 -12.66 14.51
C SER A 289 12.58 -11.60 14.51
N PRO A 290 12.59 -10.66 15.49
CA PRO A 290 13.60 -9.61 15.57
C PRO A 290 15.04 -10.10 15.69
N ASP A 291 15.24 -11.30 16.24
CA ASP A 291 16.55 -11.97 16.39
C ASP A 291 16.89 -12.90 15.22
N GLY A 292 16.03 -12.95 14.18
CA GLY A 292 16.25 -13.75 12.98
C GLY A 292 16.15 -15.27 13.15
N LYS A 293 15.73 -15.78 14.35
CA LYS A 293 15.68 -17.23 14.62
C LYS A 293 14.46 -17.95 14.05
N PHE A 294 13.38 -17.19 13.85
CA PHE A 294 12.11 -17.74 13.39
C PHE A 294 11.63 -17.05 12.13
N ILE A 295 11.05 -17.84 11.22
CA ILE A 295 10.27 -17.33 10.08
C ILE A 295 8.81 -17.68 10.34
N ASN A 296 7.93 -16.68 10.38
CA ASN A 296 6.49 -16.89 10.44
C ASN A 296 5.89 -16.84 9.04
N TYR A 297 4.87 -17.67 8.80
CA TYR A 297 4.15 -17.68 7.54
C TYR A 297 2.70 -18.13 7.75
N PHE A 298 1.82 -17.68 6.85
CA PHE A 298 0.41 -18.05 6.85
C PHE A 298 0.16 -19.11 5.78
N ARG A 299 -0.41 -20.25 6.19
CA ARG A 299 -0.74 -21.38 5.31
C ARG A 299 -1.88 -22.20 5.91
N ASP A 300 -2.75 -22.76 5.06
CA ASP A 300 -3.88 -23.62 5.47
C ASP A 300 -4.75 -22.96 6.56
N ASN A 301 -5.05 -21.67 6.39
CA ASN A 301 -5.83 -20.82 7.32
C ASN A 301 -5.19 -20.62 8.71
N ASN A 302 -3.91 -20.95 8.89
CA ASN A 302 -3.20 -20.90 10.16
C ASN A 302 -1.87 -20.14 10.06
N TRP A 303 -1.44 -19.58 11.19
CA TRP A 303 -0.07 -19.12 11.36
C TRP A 303 0.85 -20.27 11.75
N TRP A 304 1.98 -20.32 11.09
CA TRP A 304 3.06 -21.30 11.28
C TRP A 304 4.36 -20.59 11.59
N ILE A 305 5.23 -21.29 12.30
CA ILE A 305 6.61 -20.89 12.60
C ILE A 305 7.56 -21.94 12.04
N TYR A 306 8.59 -21.49 11.34
CA TYR A 306 9.78 -22.27 11.04
C TYR A 306 10.90 -21.86 11.99
N ASP A 307 11.36 -22.81 12.84
CA ASP A 307 12.52 -22.66 13.74
C ASP A 307 13.78 -22.99 12.94
N ILE A 308 14.61 -21.95 12.68
CA ILE A 308 15.79 -22.07 11.80
C ILE A 308 16.83 -23.01 12.40
N GLU A 309 17.06 -22.93 13.72
CA GLU A 309 18.04 -23.75 14.42
C GLU A 309 17.61 -25.22 14.48
N LYS A 310 16.36 -25.49 14.82
CA LYS A 310 15.80 -26.82 14.93
C LYS A 310 15.35 -27.43 13.60
N THR A 311 15.31 -26.60 12.53
CA THR A 311 14.81 -27.02 11.21
C THR A 311 13.40 -27.65 11.25
N LYS A 312 12.49 -27.06 12.04
CA LYS A 312 11.15 -27.61 12.29
C LYS A 312 10.06 -26.57 12.03
N HIS A 313 8.97 -27.02 11.41
CA HIS A 313 7.73 -26.28 11.27
C HIS A 313 6.78 -26.57 12.43
N ARG A 314 6.05 -25.57 12.86
CA ARG A 314 5.02 -25.69 13.89
C ARG A 314 3.80 -24.83 13.55
N ASN A 315 2.63 -25.44 13.57
CA ASN A 315 1.36 -24.69 13.54
C ASN A 315 1.07 -24.15 14.94
N ILE A 316 0.98 -22.81 15.06
CA ILE A 316 0.80 -22.15 16.36
C ILE A 316 -0.63 -21.67 16.62
N THR A 317 -1.54 -21.86 15.65
CA THR A 317 -2.94 -21.40 15.76
C THR A 317 -3.99 -22.49 15.63
N ALA A 318 -3.64 -23.70 15.18
CA ALA A 318 -4.60 -24.75 14.92
C ALA A 318 -5.52 -25.13 16.11
N GLN A 319 -5.02 -25.01 17.34
CA GLN A 319 -5.75 -25.42 18.54
C GLN A 319 -6.48 -24.27 19.25
N ILE A 320 -6.43 -23.04 18.72
CA ILE A 320 -7.02 -21.86 19.37
C ILE A 320 -8.55 -21.81 19.19
N GLY A 321 -9.10 -22.48 18.19
CA GLY A 321 -10.53 -22.51 17.90
C GLY A 321 -11.09 -21.18 17.33
N ILE A 322 -10.19 -20.23 16.97
CA ILE A 322 -10.54 -18.93 16.38
C ILE A 322 -9.97 -18.85 14.96
N ALA A 323 -10.72 -18.22 14.06
CA ALA A 323 -10.23 -18.02 12.70
C ALA A 323 -9.28 -16.85 12.61
N PHE A 324 -8.05 -17.11 12.15
CA PHE A 324 -7.07 -16.10 11.74
C PHE A 324 -7.17 -15.76 10.24
N LYS A 325 -7.86 -16.61 9.49
CA LYS A 325 -8.25 -16.33 8.10
C LYS A 325 -9.24 -15.17 8.06
N ASN A 326 -9.03 -14.23 7.14
CA ASN A 326 -9.96 -13.14 6.89
C ASN A 326 -11.26 -13.66 6.26
N LYS A 327 -12.34 -13.70 7.04
CA LYS A 327 -13.67 -14.13 6.59
C LYS A 327 -14.43 -13.05 5.81
N GLU A 328 -13.93 -11.82 5.82
CA GLU A 328 -14.50 -10.70 5.07
C GLU A 328 -14.01 -10.67 3.62
N ASN A 329 -12.91 -11.37 3.34
CA ASN A 329 -12.42 -11.56 1.98
C ASN A 329 -13.31 -12.58 1.24
N ASP A 330 -14.01 -12.10 0.22
CA ASP A 330 -14.90 -12.88 -0.64
C ASP A 330 -14.31 -13.15 -2.05
N ASN A 331 -13.00 -12.94 -2.23
CA ASN A 331 -12.29 -13.28 -3.46
C ASN A 331 -12.16 -14.80 -3.63
N SER A 332 -12.02 -15.24 -4.89
CA SER A 332 -11.90 -16.67 -5.25
C SER A 332 -10.53 -17.27 -4.96
N GLY A 333 -9.50 -16.43 -4.77
CA GLY A 333 -8.12 -16.87 -4.55
C GLY A 333 -7.81 -17.45 -3.18
N SER A 334 -6.55 -17.70 -2.93
CA SER A 334 -6.05 -18.24 -1.68
C SER A 334 -6.43 -17.37 -0.48
N PRO A 335 -6.85 -17.99 0.64
CA PRO A 335 -7.27 -17.24 1.83
C PRO A 335 -6.14 -16.39 2.43
N THR A 336 -6.45 -15.12 2.70
CA THR A 336 -5.54 -14.20 3.40
C THR A 336 -5.81 -14.18 4.90
N PRO A 337 -4.80 -13.87 5.77
CA PRO A 337 -5.03 -13.68 7.19
C PRO A 337 -5.65 -12.30 7.49
N TYR A 338 -6.18 -12.12 8.71
CA TYR A 338 -6.45 -10.77 9.23
C TYR A 338 -5.16 -9.98 9.47
N GLY A 339 -4.01 -10.63 9.47
CA GLY A 339 -2.68 -10.07 9.48
C GLY A 339 -1.87 -10.37 10.74
N SER A 340 -0.57 -10.08 10.64
CA SER A 340 0.38 -10.05 11.75
C SER A 340 1.16 -8.74 11.65
N PRO A 341 1.11 -7.86 12.66
CA PRO A 341 1.86 -6.61 12.64
C PRO A 341 3.35 -6.81 12.91
N GLY A 342 3.78 -7.99 13.35
CA GLY A 342 5.15 -8.32 13.70
C GLY A 342 5.28 -9.04 15.05
N TRP A 343 6.36 -8.77 15.79
CA TRP A 343 6.76 -9.51 16.99
C TRP A 343 6.91 -8.61 18.22
N SER A 344 6.87 -9.21 19.42
CA SER A 344 7.41 -8.55 20.62
C SER A 344 8.91 -8.29 20.45
N ALA A 345 9.41 -7.18 21.00
CA ALA A 345 10.81 -6.79 20.85
C ALA A 345 11.80 -7.79 21.45
N ASP A 346 11.37 -8.56 22.44
CA ASP A 346 12.14 -9.65 23.08
C ASP A 346 12.05 -10.98 22.32
N GLY A 347 11.35 -11.03 21.19
CA GLY A 347 11.19 -12.23 20.35
C GLY A 347 10.32 -13.35 20.93
N LYS A 348 9.70 -13.14 22.12
CA LYS A 348 8.91 -14.17 22.79
C LYS A 348 7.55 -14.45 22.17
N TYR A 349 6.99 -13.47 21.47
CA TYR A 349 5.66 -13.58 20.90
C TYR A 349 5.61 -13.05 19.48
N ILE A 350 5.00 -13.79 18.57
CA ILE A 350 4.43 -13.22 17.35
C ILE A 350 3.08 -12.61 17.70
N ILE A 351 2.78 -11.46 17.13
CA ILE A 351 1.49 -10.80 17.27
C ILE A 351 0.63 -11.12 16.07
N ALA A 352 -0.59 -11.58 16.29
CA ALA A 352 -1.53 -11.91 15.22
C ALA A 352 -2.90 -11.30 15.48
N TYR A 353 -3.68 -11.11 14.42
CA TYR A 353 -5.03 -10.59 14.48
C TYR A 353 -6.05 -11.68 14.14
N ASP A 354 -7.15 -11.72 14.92
CA ASP A 354 -8.43 -12.22 14.43
C ASP A 354 -9.27 -11.04 13.89
N GLN A 355 -10.54 -11.27 13.60
CA GLN A 355 -11.44 -10.23 13.07
C GLN A 355 -11.44 -8.95 13.93
N TYR A 356 -11.43 -9.08 15.26
CA TYR A 356 -11.58 -7.97 16.20
C TYR A 356 -10.37 -7.74 17.08
N ASP A 357 -9.67 -8.82 17.45
CA ASP A 357 -8.79 -8.84 18.59
C ASP A 357 -7.32 -9.09 18.22
N ILE A 358 -6.45 -8.75 19.18
CA ILE A 358 -5.01 -8.90 19.10
C ILE A 358 -4.59 -10.08 19.98
N TRP A 359 -3.74 -10.94 19.46
CA TRP A 359 -3.21 -12.13 20.10
C TRP A 359 -1.70 -12.09 20.19
N LEU A 360 -1.16 -12.55 21.33
CA LEU A 360 0.25 -12.87 21.54
C LEU A 360 0.41 -14.39 21.52
N LEU A 361 1.22 -14.90 20.61
CA LEU A 361 1.42 -16.33 20.36
C LEU A 361 2.90 -16.67 20.53
N SER A 362 3.25 -17.61 21.40
CA SER A 362 4.65 -18.05 21.53
C SER A 362 5.06 -18.90 20.30
N PRO A 363 6.34 -18.81 19.85
CA PRO A 363 6.82 -19.55 18.68
C PRO A 363 6.71 -21.08 18.83
N ASP A 364 6.74 -21.58 20.06
CA ASP A 364 6.57 -23.01 20.37
C ASP A 364 5.11 -23.44 20.48
N GLY A 365 4.16 -22.50 20.35
CA GLY A 365 2.72 -22.76 20.47
C GLY A 365 2.22 -23.07 21.89
N SER A 366 3.09 -23.00 22.91
CA SER A 366 2.73 -23.36 24.29
C SER A 366 1.92 -22.28 25.00
N LYS A 367 2.04 -21.03 24.58
CA LYS A 367 1.35 -19.88 25.20
C LYS A 367 0.58 -19.09 24.15
N THR A 368 -0.68 -18.84 24.45
CA THR A 368 -1.57 -17.98 23.66
C THR A 368 -2.28 -17.02 24.59
N GLN A 369 -2.26 -15.73 24.26
CA GLN A 369 -2.91 -14.70 25.06
C GLN A 369 -3.64 -13.73 24.16
N LYS A 370 -4.93 -13.57 24.38
CA LYS A 370 -5.73 -12.51 23.78
C LYS A 370 -5.61 -11.25 24.64
N ILE A 371 -5.13 -10.15 24.08
CA ILE A 371 -4.86 -8.90 24.81
C ILE A 371 -5.92 -7.81 24.63
N THR A 372 -6.87 -8.03 23.75
CA THR A 372 -8.07 -7.17 23.58
C THR A 372 -9.33 -8.03 23.55
N HIS A 373 -10.51 -7.43 23.75
CA HIS A 373 -11.80 -8.13 23.84
C HIS A 373 -12.89 -7.42 23.06
N GLY A 374 -12.61 -7.10 21.79
CA GLY A 374 -13.49 -6.34 20.91
C GLY A 374 -14.64 -7.13 20.30
N SER A 375 -14.52 -8.44 20.21
CA SER A 375 -15.52 -9.31 19.58
C SER A 375 -16.92 -9.19 20.17
N LYS A 376 -17.03 -8.97 21.49
CA LYS A 376 -18.31 -8.80 22.19
C LYS A 376 -19.11 -7.59 21.71
N ASN A 377 -18.40 -6.49 21.42
CA ASN A 377 -18.99 -5.20 21.04
C ASN A 377 -18.78 -4.89 19.55
N LYS A 378 -18.25 -5.83 18.78
CA LYS A 378 -17.86 -5.65 17.38
C LYS A 378 -16.93 -4.45 17.18
N VAL A 379 -15.95 -4.30 18.06
CA VAL A 379 -14.91 -3.26 18.00
C VAL A 379 -13.60 -3.89 17.59
N ARG A 380 -13.03 -3.41 16.49
CA ARG A 380 -11.77 -3.92 15.94
C ARG A 380 -10.58 -3.14 16.51
N TYR A 381 -9.60 -3.88 17.04
CA TYR A 381 -8.34 -3.33 17.54
C TYR A 381 -7.19 -3.72 16.63
N ARG A 382 -6.34 -2.74 16.27
CA ARG A 382 -5.10 -2.94 15.49
C ARG A 382 -3.99 -2.08 16.09
N ILE A 383 -2.75 -2.54 16.04
CA ILE A 383 -1.61 -1.75 16.50
C ILE A 383 -1.33 -0.64 15.49
N CYS A 384 -1.11 0.60 15.96
CA CYS A 384 -0.65 1.71 15.14
C CYS A 384 0.82 1.49 14.75
N THR A 385 1.08 0.63 13.77
CA THR A 385 2.43 0.18 13.40
C THR A 385 3.35 1.33 13.02
N ASN A 386 2.81 2.40 12.41
CA ASN A 386 3.55 3.59 12.00
C ASN A 386 4.22 4.34 13.17
N LEU A 387 3.80 4.09 14.42
CA LEU A 387 4.41 4.70 15.61
C LEU A 387 5.64 3.95 16.11
N TYR A 388 5.89 2.73 15.61
CA TYR A 388 6.93 1.82 16.09
C TYR A 388 7.98 1.48 15.02
N GLN A 389 7.71 1.86 13.79
CA GLN A 389 8.68 1.74 12.71
C GLN A 389 9.46 3.05 12.65
N ASP A 390 10.80 2.97 12.76
CA ASP A 390 11.62 4.07 12.29
C ASP A 390 11.17 4.37 10.86
N ASN A 391 10.93 5.64 10.52
CA ASN A 391 10.42 6.12 9.22
C ASN A 391 11.28 5.72 8.01
N LYS A 392 12.13 4.72 8.16
CA LYS A 392 12.88 4.08 7.09
C LYS A 392 11.92 3.16 6.34
N THR A 393 11.69 3.53 5.11
CA THR A 393 10.98 2.73 4.10
C THR A 393 11.27 1.24 4.28
N HIS A 394 10.22 0.42 4.34
CA HIS A 394 10.34 -1.04 4.29
C HIS A 394 11.30 -1.41 3.16
N ASN A 395 12.42 -2.01 3.52
CA ASN A 395 13.32 -2.57 2.52
C ASN A 395 12.64 -3.82 1.95
N LEU A 396 12.26 -3.76 0.67
CA LEU A 396 11.64 -4.90 -0.01
C LEU A 396 12.57 -6.13 -0.15
N ASP A 397 13.83 -6.01 0.28
CA ASP A 397 14.77 -7.12 0.40
C ASP A 397 14.81 -7.72 1.81
N ASP A 398 14.01 -7.22 2.74
CA ASP A 398 13.91 -7.75 4.09
C ASP A 398 12.54 -8.43 4.30
N LEU A 399 12.55 -9.55 5.01
CA LEU A 399 11.33 -10.11 5.57
C LEU A 399 10.72 -9.11 6.56
N PHE A 400 9.39 -9.07 6.59
CA PHE A 400 8.68 -8.18 7.49
C PHE A 400 8.97 -8.52 8.95
N ALA A 401 9.58 -7.60 9.70
CA ALA A 401 10.04 -7.82 11.07
C ALA A 401 9.83 -6.62 12.00
N PRO A 402 8.66 -5.94 12.02
CA PRO A 402 8.41 -4.92 13.02
C PRO A 402 8.43 -5.52 14.43
N LYS A 403 8.94 -4.73 15.36
CA LYS A 403 9.06 -5.14 16.75
C LYS A 403 8.40 -4.15 17.70
N PHE A 404 7.74 -4.67 18.72
CA PHE A 404 6.95 -3.91 19.67
C PHE A 404 7.44 -4.16 21.11
N ASP A 405 7.85 -3.11 21.80
CA ASP A 405 8.19 -3.19 23.22
C ASP A 405 6.91 -3.25 24.05
N LEU A 406 6.48 -4.46 24.37
CA LEU A 406 5.26 -4.70 25.15
C LEU A 406 5.32 -4.10 26.56
N THR A 407 6.53 -3.84 27.10
CA THR A 407 6.69 -3.24 28.44
C THR A 407 6.28 -1.77 28.50
N LYS A 408 6.33 -1.08 27.37
CA LYS A 408 5.90 0.33 27.22
C LYS A 408 4.43 0.48 26.88
N GLY A 409 3.74 -0.63 26.64
CA GLY A 409 2.36 -0.65 26.15
C GLY A 409 2.26 -0.31 24.65
N LEU A 410 1.04 -0.41 24.12
CA LEU A 410 0.77 -0.27 22.71
C LEU A 410 -0.31 0.79 22.45
N ILE A 411 -0.12 1.61 21.43
CA ILE A 411 -1.18 2.48 20.89
C ILE A 411 -1.94 1.67 19.84
N LEU A 412 -3.23 1.58 20.03
CA LEU A 412 -4.13 0.82 19.19
C LEU A 412 -5.08 1.76 18.43
N GLU A 413 -5.19 1.53 17.14
CA GLU A 413 -6.28 2.04 16.33
C GLU A 413 -7.53 1.21 16.62
N VAL A 414 -8.67 1.89 16.73
CA VAL A 414 -9.95 1.28 17.13
C VAL A 414 -11.04 1.70 16.16
N LEU A 415 -11.78 0.72 15.64
CA LEU A 415 -12.91 0.92 14.76
C LEU A 415 -14.13 0.15 15.26
N GLY A 416 -15.21 0.88 15.56
CA GLY A 416 -16.50 0.31 15.92
C GLY A 416 -17.31 -0.13 14.69
N ASP A 417 -18.27 -1.01 14.91
CA ASP A 417 -19.19 -1.48 13.87
C ASP A 417 -20.06 -0.33 13.29
N ASN A 418 -20.28 0.72 14.07
CA ASN A 418 -20.94 1.97 13.67
C ASN A 418 -19.99 2.99 13.02
N MET A 419 -18.78 2.58 12.63
CA MET A 419 -17.72 3.42 12.05
C MET A 419 -17.15 4.49 13.02
N ALA A 420 -17.51 4.49 14.31
CA ALA A 420 -16.80 5.28 15.30
C ALA A 420 -15.33 4.87 15.33
N SER A 421 -14.42 5.81 15.35
CA SER A 421 -12.99 5.51 15.27
C SER A 421 -12.16 6.29 16.28
N GLY A 422 -10.92 5.87 16.48
CA GLY A 422 -10.00 6.55 17.39
C GLY A 422 -8.86 5.68 17.88
N TYR A 423 -8.35 6.02 19.08
CA TYR A 423 -7.15 5.42 19.63
C TYR A 423 -7.32 5.05 21.10
N TYR A 424 -6.76 3.88 21.46
CA TYR A 424 -6.65 3.40 22.82
C TYR A 424 -5.17 3.10 23.11
N LYS A 425 -4.78 3.18 24.39
CA LYS A 425 -3.51 2.67 24.87
C LYS A 425 -3.75 1.37 25.65
N TRP A 426 -3.09 0.32 25.23
CA TRP A 426 -2.98 -0.93 25.96
C TRP A 426 -1.74 -0.89 26.86
N TYR A 427 -1.86 -1.39 28.07
CA TYR A 427 -0.78 -1.46 29.06
C TYR A 427 -0.41 -2.91 29.38
N PRO A 428 0.85 -3.16 29.85
CA PRO A 428 1.33 -4.53 30.15
C PRO A 428 0.50 -5.29 31.22
N ASN A 429 -0.20 -4.57 32.08
CA ASN A 429 -1.13 -5.17 33.06
C ASN A 429 -2.46 -5.61 32.43
N GLY A 430 -2.61 -5.54 31.11
CA GLY A 430 -3.82 -5.90 30.37
C GLY A 430 -4.90 -4.82 30.29
N SER A 431 -4.70 -3.66 30.94
CA SER A 431 -5.70 -2.60 30.91
C SER A 431 -5.69 -1.84 29.55
N LEU A 432 -6.90 -1.43 29.12
CA LEU A 432 -7.11 -0.57 27.96
C LEU A 432 -7.61 0.80 28.41
N LYS A 433 -6.93 1.87 27.97
CA LYS A 433 -7.35 3.24 28.25
C LYS A 433 -7.70 3.98 26.96
N LYS A 434 -8.88 4.56 26.93
CA LYS A 434 -9.31 5.41 25.81
C LYS A 434 -8.46 6.69 25.75
N MET A 435 -7.87 6.97 24.61
CA MET A 435 -7.21 8.24 24.31
C MET A 435 -8.18 9.17 23.61
N LEU A 436 -8.82 8.69 22.56
CA LEU A 436 -9.84 9.39 21.77
C LEU A 436 -10.69 8.33 21.06
N PHE A 437 -12.02 8.43 21.11
CA PHE A 437 -12.92 7.55 20.36
C PHE A 437 -14.26 8.27 20.19
N LYS A 438 -14.66 8.53 18.95
CA LYS A 438 -15.83 9.31 18.58
C LYS A 438 -16.50 8.75 17.33
N GLU A 439 -17.74 9.16 17.08
CA GLU A 439 -18.44 8.99 15.80
C GLU A 439 -17.91 9.99 14.76
N SER A 440 -16.63 9.81 14.41
CA SER A 440 -15.91 10.60 13.42
C SER A 440 -14.79 9.76 12.82
N GLY A 441 -14.28 10.16 11.65
CA GLY A 441 -13.11 9.55 11.02
C GLY A 441 -11.83 10.10 11.67
N ILE A 442 -11.21 9.31 12.55
CA ILE A 442 -9.96 9.66 13.23
C ILE A 442 -8.86 8.76 12.70
N ASN A 443 -7.81 9.35 12.13
CA ASN A 443 -6.74 8.61 11.49
C ASN A 443 -5.40 9.35 11.52
N ARG A 444 -4.34 8.74 10.94
CA ARG A 444 -3.00 9.31 10.74
C ARG A 444 -2.33 9.78 12.04
N ILE A 445 -2.44 8.99 13.12
CA ILE A 445 -1.77 9.31 14.37
C ILE A 445 -0.25 9.38 14.17
N GLN A 446 0.36 10.40 14.77
CA GLN A 446 1.81 10.54 14.88
C GLN A 446 2.16 10.88 16.32
N LYS A 447 3.32 10.42 16.80
CA LYS A 447 3.81 10.65 18.15
C LYS A 447 4.96 11.65 18.13
N ALA A 448 5.00 12.53 19.10
CA ALA A 448 6.19 13.32 19.36
C ALA A 448 7.34 12.40 19.80
N LYS A 449 8.59 12.68 19.34
CA LYS A 449 9.74 11.82 19.59
C LYS A 449 10.01 11.66 21.09
N ASP A 450 10.01 12.76 21.84
CA ASP A 450 10.45 12.84 23.23
C ASP A 450 9.33 13.24 24.19
N ALA A 451 8.06 13.08 23.80
CA ALA A 451 6.91 13.36 24.65
C ALA A 451 5.77 12.38 24.38
N GLU A 452 4.96 12.12 25.40
CA GLU A 452 3.71 11.34 25.29
C GLU A 452 2.58 12.23 24.74
N MET A 453 2.90 12.94 23.65
CA MET A 453 1.98 13.80 22.90
C MET A 453 1.82 13.25 21.48
N TYR A 454 0.61 13.35 20.96
CA TYR A 454 0.23 12.81 19.67
C TYR A 454 -0.53 13.83 18.86
N ILE A 455 -0.46 13.76 17.56
CA ILE A 455 -1.34 14.43 16.63
C ILE A 455 -2.09 13.42 15.78
N CYS A 456 -3.31 13.72 15.40
CA CYS A 456 -4.10 12.92 14.45
C CYS A 456 -5.02 13.82 13.64
N ILE A 457 -5.62 13.26 12.59
CA ILE A 457 -6.65 13.94 11.80
C ILE A 457 -8.01 13.47 12.28
N GLU A 458 -8.94 14.43 12.49
CA GLU A 458 -10.37 14.18 12.68
C GLU A 458 -11.16 14.82 11.55
N GLN A 459 -12.17 14.14 11.06
CA GLN A 459 -13.14 14.64 10.10
C GLN A 459 -14.50 13.95 10.26
N THR A 460 -15.55 14.58 9.75
CA THR A 460 -16.84 13.94 9.47
C THR A 460 -17.33 14.38 8.09
N SER A 461 -18.41 13.81 7.59
CA SER A 461 -19.03 14.27 6.34
C SER A 461 -19.34 15.79 6.31
N ALA A 462 -19.58 16.40 7.48
CA ALA A 462 -19.87 17.83 7.64
C ALA A 462 -18.71 18.64 8.25
N LEU A 463 -17.70 17.98 8.84
CA LEU A 463 -16.53 18.62 9.41
C LEU A 463 -15.30 18.40 8.52
N PRO A 464 -14.75 19.46 7.89
CA PRO A 464 -13.51 19.36 7.16
C PRO A 464 -12.37 18.82 8.03
N PRO A 465 -11.37 18.12 7.45
CA PRO A 465 -10.26 17.57 8.20
C PRO A 465 -9.59 18.62 9.10
N CYS A 466 -9.38 18.28 10.36
CA CYS A 466 -8.63 19.10 11.31
C CYS A 466 -7.52 18.28 11.97
N ILE A 467 -6.43 18.94 12.35
CA ILE A 467 -5.36 18.34 13.13
C ILE A 467 -5.66 18.54 14.61
N ILE A 468 -5.76 17.43 15.33
CA ILE A 468 -5.93 17.40 16.78
C ILE A 468 -4.60 17.04 17.42
N ILE A 469 -4.26 17.71 18.53
CA ILE A 469 -3.21 17.27 19.45
C ILE A 469 -3.86 16.67 20.69
N LEU A 470 -3.28 15.58 21.20
CA LEU A 470 -3.77 14.88 22.39
C LEU A 470 -2.61 14.23 23.17
N ASN A 471 -2.87 13.97 24.46
CA ASN A 471 -1.95 13.19 25.30
C ASN A 471 -2.36 11.69 25.36
N ASN A 472 -1.47 10.85 25.87
CA ASN A 472 -1.68 9.40 25.98
C ASN A 472 -2.80 8.99 26.95
N SER A 473 -3.22 9.90 27.84
CA SER A 473 -4.27 9.65 28.84
C SER A 473 -5.67 10.03 28.38
N GLY A 474 -5.81 10.72 27.24
CA GLY A 474 -7.08 11.24 26.75
C GLY A 474 -7.67 12.39 27.60
N THR A 475 -6.90 12.91 28.57
CA THR A 475 -7.33 14.01 29.44
C THR A 475 -7.15 15.39 28.80
N PHE A 476 -6.34 15.44 27.75
CA PHE A 476 -6.10 16.66 26.97
C PHE A 476 -6.26 16.39 25.49
N SER A 477 -7.07 17.20 24.82
CA SER A 477 -7.13 17.25 23.37
C SER A 477 -7.50 18.66 22.90
N LYS A 478 -6.90 19.13 21.80
CA LYS A 478 -7.14 20.47 21.25
C LYS A 478 -7.00 20.44 19.72
N VAL A 479 -7.89 21.14 19.02
CA VAL A 479 -7.72 21.39 17.57
C VAL A 479 -6.58 22.39 17.38
N MET A 480 -5.59 22.01 16.60
CA MET A 480 -4.43 22.84 16.24
C MET A 480 -4.65 23.59 14.93
N ILE A 481 -5.15 22.89 13.93
CA ILE A 481 -5.34 23.41 12.58
C ILE A 481 -6.70 22.92 12.07
N GLN A 482 -7.52 23.85 11.59
CA GLN A 482 -8.76 23.56 10.90
C GLN A 482 -8.60 23.85 9.41
N SER A 483 -8.78 22.86 8.54
CA SER A 483 -8.90 23.12 7.11
C SER A 483 -10.27 23.70 6.77
N ASN A 484 -10.38 24.40 5.66
CA ASN A 484 -11.63 24.97 5.13
C ASN A 484 -12.52 25.64 6.22
N PRO A 485 -12.00 26.60 7.02
CA PRO A 485 -12.76 27.19 8.12
C PRO A 485 -14.02 27.92 7.65
N GLN A 486 -14.09 28.30 6.37
CA GLN A 486 -15.28 28.90 5.74
C GLN A 486 -16.47 27.95 5.63
N SER A 487 -16.26 26.62 5.71
CA SER A 487 -17.32 25.60 5.64
C SER A 487 -18.43 25.84 6.70
N LYS A 488 -18.07 26.42 7.84
CA LYS A 488 -19.02 26.78 8.91
C LYS A 488 -20.12 27.80 8.51
N LYS A 489 -19.96 28.44 7.36
CA LYS A 489 -20.95 29.40 6.81
C LYS A 489 -22.00 28.72 5.92
N PHE A 490 -21.89 27.41 5.70
CA PHE A 490 -22.78 26.65 4.81
C PHE A 490 -23.44 25.51 5.57
N ASP A 491 -24.67 25.20 5.19
CA ASP A 491 -25.35 24.01 5.64
C ASP A 491 -24.80 22.80 4.88
N TRP A 492 -24.55 21.72 5.61
CA TRP A 492 -24.04 20.47 5.05
C TRP A 492 -25.10 19.36 5.17
N GLY A 493 -25.06 18.43 4.23
CA GLY A 493 -25.86 17.22 4.32
C GLY A 493 -25.45 16.34 5.51
N GLN A 494 -26.36 15.51 5.94
CA GLN A 494 -26.15 14.53 7.01
C GLN A 494 -25.82 13.16 6.41
N ALA A 495 -24.78 12.50 6.92
CA ALA A 495 -24.47 11.12 6.59
C ALA A 495 -24.87 10.20 7.75
N GLU A 496 -25.53 9.10 7.44
CA GLU A 496 -25.90 8.06 8.41
C GLU A 496 -25.67 6.67 7.82
N LEU A 497 -25.44 5.67 8.68
CA LEU A 497 -25.45 4.28 8.27
C LEU A 497 -26.89 3.82 8.13
N ILE A 498 -27.16 3.17 7.01
CA ILE A 498 -28.34 2.31 6.87
C ILE A 498 -27.93 0.85 7.00
N TYR A 499 -28.87 0.03 7.46
CA TYR A 499 -28.71 -1.41 7.58
C TYR A 499 -29.77 -2.08 6.72
N TYR A 500 -29.36 -3.06 5.95
CA TYR A 500 -30.27 -3.84 5.12
C TYR A 500 -29.84 -5.30 5.04
N LYS A 501 -30.71 -6.13 4.54
CA LYS A 501 -30.47 -7.54 4.37
C LYS A 501 -30.72 -7.90 2.91
N ASN A 502 -29.74 -8.53 2.29
CA ASN A 502 -29.89 -9.04 0.94
C ASN A 502 -30.75 -10.33 0.91
N LYS A 503 -31.14 -10.78 -0.26
CA LYS A 503 -31.98 -12.01 -0.43
C LYS A 503 -31.25 -13.27 0.06
N PHE A 504 -29.89 -13.22 0.10
CA PHE A 504 -29.09 -14.34 0.60
C PHE A 504 -28.97 -14.38 2.13
N GLY A 505 -29.46 -13.34 2.81
CA GLY A 505 -29.49 -13.28 4.27
C GLY A 505 -28.28 -12.56 4.89
N ASP A 506 -27.40 -11.97 4.11
CA ASP A 506 -26.27 -11.18 4.63
C ASP A 506 -26.78 -9.86 5.22
N ASN A 507 -26.29 -9.51 6.42
CA ASN A 507 -26.54 -8.22 7.01
C ASN A 507 -25.49 -7.24 6.50
N LEU A 508 -25.91 -6.24 5.77
CA LEU A 508 -25.08 -5.27 5.08
C LEU A 508 -25.34 -3.86 5.58
N LYS A 509 -24.41 -2.95 5.25
CA LYS A 509 -24.49 -1.54 5.57
C LYS A 509 -24.45 -0.71 4.30
N GLY A 510 -24.82 0.55 4.42
CA GLY A 510 -24.60 1.56 3.40
C GLY A 510 -24.54 2.91 4.04
N ILE A 511 -24.02 3.91 3.30
CA ILE A 511 -24.06 5.31 3.71
C ILE A 511 -25.22 5.97 3.00
N LEU A 512 -26.07 6.65 3.75
CA LEU A 512 -27.12 7.51 3.22
C LEU A 512 -26.79 8.97 3.54
N TYR A 513 -26.55 9.77 2.50
CA TYR A 513 -26.45 11.21 2.62
C TYR A 513 -27.81 11.85 2.37
N LYS A 514 -28.27 12.64 3.33
CA LYS A 514 -29.45 13.49 3.19
C LYS A 514 -29.05 14.90 2.79
N PRO A 515 -29.88 15.61 1.99
CA PRO A 515 -29.59 16.99 1.58
C PRO A 515 -29.35 17.94 2.77
N ALA A 516 -28.60 19.02 2.52
CA ALA A 516 -28.34 20.05 3.53
C ALA A 516 -29.60 20.62 4.16
N ASN A 517 -30.64 20.86 3.35
CA ASN A 517 -31.95 21.38 3.77
C ASN A 517 -33.02 20.25 3.86
N TYR A 518 -32.65 19.08 4.35
CA TYR A 518 -33.54 17.93 4.41
C TYR A 518 -34.82 18.21 5.20
N LYS A 519 -35.96 17.88 4.58
CA LYS A 519 -37.31 17.99 5.19
C LYS A 519 -37.97 16.61 5.18
N PRO A 520 -38.33 16.03 6.32
CA PRO A 520 -38.89 14.67 6.39
C PRO A 520 -40.14 14.41 5.55
N ALA A 521 -40.94 15.48 5.29
CA ALA A 521 -42.15 15.38 4.49
C ALA A 521 -41.95 15.50 2.96
N LYS A 522 -40.72 15.85 2.53
CA LYS A 522 -40.37 16.00 1.11
C LYS A 522 -39.77 14.68 0.59
N LYS A 523 -40.16 14.29 -0.61
CA LYS A 523 -39.45 13.25 -1.37
C LYS A 523 -38.34 13.87 -2.19
N TYR A 524 -37.27 13.09 -2.40
CA TYR A 524 -36.06 13.55 -3.08
C TYR A 524 -35.65 12.56 -4.18
N PRO A 525 -35.08 13.03 -5.29
CA PRO A 525 -34.39 12.17 -6.20
C PRO A 525 -33.17 11.54 -5.51
N MET A 526 -32.79 10.33 -5.94
CA MET A 526 -31.68 9.59 -5.31
C MET A 526 -30.63 9.21 -6.35
N VAL A 527 -29.36 9.33 -6.00
CA VAL A 527 -28.24 8.78 -6.76
C VAL A 527 -27.55 7.69 -5.94
N VAL A 528 -27.37 6.53 -6.55
CA VAL A 528 -26.70 5.38 -5.96
C VAL A 528 -25.31 5.25 -6.57
N LEU A 529 -24.27 5.49 -5.77
CA LEU A 529 -22.88 5.21 -6.16
C LEU A 529 -22.52 3.80 -5.70
N ILE A 530 -22.04 2.98 -6.60
CA ILE A 530 -21.69 1.59 -6.29
C ILE A 530 -20.22 1.28 -6.60
N TYR A 531 -19.69 0.46 -5.73
CA TYR A 531 -18.43 -0.26 -5.79
C TYR A 531 -18.50 -1.38 -4.74
N GLU A 532 -17.42 -1.96 -4.28
CA GLU A 532 -17.45 -3.07 -3.31
C GLU A 532 -17.98 -2.66 -1.91
N ILE A 533 -17.12 -2.41 -0.92
CA ILE A 533 -17.49 -1.99 0.44
C ILE A 533 -17.21 -0.49 0.60
N LEU A 534 -18.26 0.30 0.77
CA LEU A 534 -18.19 1.76 0.83
C LEU A 534 -18.47 2.35 2.22
N SER A 535 -19.11 1.57 3.13
CA SER A 535 -19.52 2.06 4.45
C SER A 535 -18.37 2.59 5.32
N HIS A 536 -17.14 2.14 5.08
CA HIS A 536 -15.94 2.68 5.75
C HIS A 536 -15.73 4.19 5.50
N GLY A 537 -16.31 4.73 4.45
CA GLY A 537 -16.26 6.14 4.08
C GLY A 537 -17.27 7.05 4.80
N LEU A 538 -18.06 6.55 5.78
CA LEU A 538 -19.13 7.32 6.45
C LEU A 538 -18.69 8.72 6.90
N HIS A 539 -17.49 8.83 7.40
CA HIS A 539 -16.96 10.08 7.95
C HIS A 539 -16.05 10.84 6.98
N ASN A 540 -16.01 10.47 5.70
CA ASN A 540 -15.22 11.20 4.72
C ASN A 540 -15.85 12.56 4.44
N TYR A 541 -15.05 13.61 4.54
CA TYR A 541 -15.42 14.95 4.08
C TYR A 541 -15.13 15.07 2.59
N TYR A 542 -16.14 15.39 1.81
CA TYR A 542 -16.03 15.64 0.39
C TYR A 542 -16.13 17.13 0.11
N ASN A 543 -15.02 17.76 -0.29
CA ASN A 543 -15.03 19.16 -0.68
C ASN A 543 -15.79 19.32 -2.00
N PRO A 544 -16.80 20.19 -2.10
CA PRO A 544 -17.49 20.40 -3.37
C PRO A 544 -16.53 20.94 -4.42
N THR A 545 -16.52 20.30 -5.57
CA THR A 545 -15.69 20.72 -6.72
C THR A 545 -16.33 20.23 -8.01
N GLU A 546 -16.09 20.93 -9.10
CA GLU A 546 -16.46 20.49 -10.43
C GLU A 546 -15.44 19.50 -11.03
N TYR A 547 -14.30 19.32 -10.34
CA TYR A 547 -13.20 18.50 -10.83
C TYR A 547 -13.18 17.16 -10.10
N ASP A 548 -13.40 16.08 -10.83
CA ASP A 548 -13.26 14.72 -10.32
C ASP A 548 -12.78 13.76 -11.42
N SER A 549 -11.79 12.97 -11.10
CA SER A 549 -11.17 12.05 -12.04
C SER A 549 -12.03 10.81 -12.37
N MET A 550 -13.07 10.55 -11.58
CA MET A 550 -14.00 9.41 -11.76
C MET A 550 -15.42 9.86 -12.07
N GLY A 551 -15.68 11.18 -12.02
CA GLY A 551 -16.96 11.78 -12.39
C GLY A 551 -18.04 11.76 -11.31
N PHE A 552 -17.67 11.53 -10.02
CA PHE A 552 -18.65 11.52 -8.93
C PHE A 552 -18.10 12.01 -7.60
N ILE A 553 -18.69 13.09 -7.09
CA ILE A 553 -18.44 13.60 -5.74
C ILE A 553 -19.79 13.67 -5.00
N PRO A 554 -19.98 12.94 -3.88
CA PRO A 554 -21.25 12.90 -3.15
C PRO A 554 -21.79 14.29 -2.79
N SER A 555 -20.90 15.21 -2.38
CA SER A 555 -21.29 16.58 -1.99
C SER A 555 -21.95 17.37 -3.12
N ASN A 556 -21.58 17.14 -4.37
CA ASN A 556 -22.23 17.83 -5.50
C ASN A 556 -23.72 17.49 -5.65
N TYR A 557 -24.13 16.32 -5.15
CA TYR A 557 -25.52 15.87 -5.19
C TYR A 557 -26.29 16.25 -3.91
N PHE A 558 -25.77 15.92 -2.73
CA PHE A 558 -26.52 16.21 -1.50
C PHE A 558 -26.61 17.72 -1.18
N LEU A 559 -25.73 18.55 -1.74
CA LEU A 559 -25.87 20.01 -1.67
C LEU A 559 -26.89 20.59 -2.69
N ASN A 560 -27.37 19.76 -3.62
CA ASN A 560 -28.35 20.11 -4.66
C ASN A 560 -29.64 19.29 -4.55
N ASP A 561 -30.11 19.06 -3.35
CA ASP A 561 -31.40 18.41 -3.05
C ASP A 561 -31.52 16.95 -3.50
N TYR A 562 -30.41 16.20 -3.64
CA TYR A 562 -30.43 14.77 -3.87
C TYR A 562 -30.13 13.98 -2.59
N ILE A 563 -30.75 12.82 -2.46
CA ILE A 563 -30.25 11.76 -1.58
C ILE A 563 -29.12 11.03 -2.30
N VAL A 564 -28.04 10.67 -1.58
CA VAL A 564 -26.99 9.85 -2.13
C VAL A 564 -26.87 8.58 -1.30
N LEU A 565 -26.89 7.43 -1.95
CA LEU A 565 -26.76 6.11 -1.34
C LEU A 565 -25.47 5.43 -1.80
N LEU A 566 -24.65 4.98 -0.86
CA LEU A 566 -23.46 4.16 -1.08
C LEU A 566 -23.64 2.82 -0.36
N PRO A 567 -24.16 1.79 -1.02
CA PRO A 567 -24.37 0.47 -0.41
C PRO A 567 -23.08 -0.33 -0.37
N ASP A 568 -22.92 -1.20 0.64
CA ASP A 568 -21.93 -2.26 0.64
C ASP A 568 -22.42 -3.43 -0.24
N ILE A 569 -21.54 -3.98 -1.03
CA ILE A 569 -21.81 -5.15 -1.86
C ILE A 569 -20.98 -6.32 -1.38
N ARG A 570 -21.62 -7.47 -1.18
CA ARG A 570 -20.97 -8.73 -0.87
C ARG A 570 -21.22 -9.71 -2.00
N TYR A 571 -20.18 -10.46 -2.36
CA TYR A 571 -20.25 -11.29 -3.55
C TYR A 571 -20.30 -12.77 -3.20
N LYS A 572 -21.04 -13.50 -4.02
CA LYS A 572 -20.94 -14.94 -4.13
C LYS A 572 -19.95 -15.29 -5.24
N ILE A 573 -19.20 -16.30 -4.96
CA ILE A 573 -18.27 -16.88 -5.94
C ILE A 573 -19.07 -17.35 -7.19
N ASP A 574 -18.50 -17.13 -8.37
CA ASP A 574 -19.05 -17.41 -9.70
C ASP A 574 -20.31 -16.62 -10.06
N ASP A 575 -20.68 -15.61 -9.24
CA ASP A 575 -21.89 -14.83 -9.49
C ASP A 575 -21.78 -13.33 -9.09
N PRO A 576 -20.71 -12.63 -9.54
CA PRO A 576 -20.46 -11.25 -9.12
C PRO A 576 -21.56 -10.27 -9.54
N GLY A 577 -22.07 -10.36 -10.77
CA GLY A 577 -23.09 -9.45 -11.29
C GLY A 577 -24.43 -9.59 -10.55
N MET A 578 -24.90 -10.82 -10.32
CA MET A 578 -26.14 -11.07 -9.60
C MET A 578 -26.03 -10.71 -8.12
N SER A 579 -24.85 -10.88 -7.53
CA SER A 579 -24.57 -10.45 -6.15
C SER A 579 -24.66 -8.92 -6.01
N ALA A 580 -24.06 -8.19 -6.95
CA ALA A 580 -24.16 -6.73 -6.98
C ALA A 580 -25.63 -6.28 -7.14
N LEU A 581 -26.39 -6.87 -8.08
CA LEU A 581 -27.80 -6.59 -8.26
C LEU A 581 -28.59 -6.78 -6.97
N ASP A 582 -28.42 -7.92 -6.30
CA ASP A 582 -29.15 -8.25 -5.08
C ASP A 582 -28.87 -7.27 -3.94
N CYS A 583 -27.60 -6.96 -3.69
CA CYS A 583 -27.21 -6.02 -2.64
C CYS A 583 -27.73 -4.60 -2.93
N VAL A 584 -27.57 -4.13 -4.19
CA VAL A 584 -27.99 -2.79 -4.60
C VAL A 584 -29.51 -2.65 -4.56
N GLU A 585 -30.29 -3.58 -5.13
CA GLU A 585 -31.76 -3.52 -5.04
C GLU A 585 -32.26 -3.59 -3.60
N SER A 586 -31.65 -4.46 -2.77
CA SER A 586 -32.02 -4.56 -1.35
C SER A 586 -31.77 -3.25 -0.61
N SER A 587 -30.66 -2.59 -0.85
CA SER A 587 -30.35 -1.29 -0.25
C SER A 587 -31.28 -0.17 -0.72
N VAL A 588 -31.57 -0.10 -2.02
CA VAL A 588 -32.50 0.86 -2.62
C VAL A 588 -33.91 0.66 -2.03
N ASN A 589 -34.38 -0.59 -1.92
CA ASN A 589 -35.67 -0.89 -1.35
C ASN A 589 -35.74 -0.51 0.14
N ALA A 590 -34.67 -0.70 0.91
CA ALA A 590 -34.61 -0.27 2.30
C ALA A 590 -34.77 1.26 2.43
N VAL A 591 -34.15 2.04 1.54
CA VAL A 591 -34.30 3.50 1.55
C VAL A 591 -35.69 3.93 1.02
N LYS A 592 -36.23 3.28 -0.03
CA LYS A 592 -37.59 3.53 -0.51
C LYS A 592 -38.64 3.31 0.57
N ALA A 593 -38.48 2.27 1.40
CA ALA A 593 -39.39 1.96 2.49
C ALA A 593 -39.52 3.08 3.55
N THR A 594 -38.53 3.99 3.62
CA THR A 594 -38.58 5.18 4.51
C THR A 594 -39.51 6.27 3.96
N GLY A 595 -39.95 6.19 2.71
CA GLY A 595 -40.90 7.14 2.07
C GLY A 595 -40.23 8.44 1.59
N ILE A 596 -38.93 8.61 1.70
CA ILE A 596 -38.20 9.86 1.37
C ILE A 596 -37.75 9.96 -0.07
N VAL A 597 -37.89 8.90 -0.88
CA VAL A 597 -37.38 8.80 -2.24
C VAL A 597 -38.48 9.04 -3.28
N GLU A 598 -38.18 9.83 -4.30
CA GLU A 598 -38.94 9.88 -5.53
C GLU A 598 -38.62 8.65 -6.38
N GLU A 599 -39.45 7.62 -6.30
CA GLU A 599 -39.15 6.28 -6.83
C GLU A 599 -38.86 6.23 -8.33
N ASN A 600 -39.37 7.20 -9.10
CA ASN A 600 -39.12 7.32 -10.54
C ASN A 600 -37.87 8.14 -10.90
N HIS A 601 -37.19 8.70 -9.90
CA HIS A 601 -36.00 9.54 -10.06
C HIS A 601 -34.79 8.99 -9.30
N ILE A 602 -34.45 7.73 -9.58
CA ILE A 602 -33.29 7.04 -9.00
C ILE A 602 -32.26 6.83 -10.10
N GLY A 603 -31.08 7.41 -9.95
CA GLY A 603 -29.92 7.20 -10.80
C GLY A 603 -28.92 6.23 -10.18
N ILE A 604 -28.13 5.56 -11.01
CA ILE A 604 -27.03 4.69 -10.59
C ILE A 604 -25.74 5.06 -11.30
N ILE A 605 -24.62 5.09 -10.57
CA ILE A 605 -23.31 5.43 -11.09
C ILE A 605 -22.22 4.53 -10.54
N GLY A 606 -21.24 4.18 -11.37
CA GLY A 606 -20.06 3.42 -10.97
C GLY A 606 -18.91 3.60 -11.95
N HIS A 607 -17.70 3.39 -11.47
CA HIS A 607 -16.47 3.47 -12.23
C HIS A 607 -15.70 2.16 -12.12
N SER A 608 -14.98 1.76 -13.17
CA SER A 608 -14.14 0.55 -13.17
C SER A 608 -14.99 -0.72 -12.90
N PHE A 609 -14.72 -1.45 -11.84
CA PHE A 609 -15.53 -2.60 -11.42
C PHE A 609 -16.97 -2.17 -11.10
N GLY A 610 -17.17 -1.01 -10.42
CA GLY A 610 -18.50 -0.43 -10.23
C GLY A 610 -19.20 -0.06 -11.54
N GLY A 611 -18.45 0.34 -12.56
CA GLY A 611 -18.99 0.57 -13.92
C GLY A 611 -19.47 -0.73 -14.59
N TYR A 612 -18.73 -1.83 -14.40
CA TYR A 612 -19.18 -3.17 -14.78
C TYR A 612 -20.50 -3.53 -14.08
N GLU A 613 -20.56 -3.33 -12.76
CA GLU A 613 -21.73 -3.61 -11.96
C GLU A 613 -22.96 -2.80 -12.43
N VAL A 614 -22.80 -1.48 -12.67
CA VAL A 614 -23.85 -0.63 -13.22
C VAL A 614 -24.34 -1.18 -14.57
N SER A 615 -23.39 -1.45 -15.49
CA SER A 615 -23.71 -1.97 -16.82
C SER A 615 -24.47 -3.31 -16.75
N PHE A 616 -24.14 -4.16 -15.76
CA PHE A 616 -24.83 -5.42 -15.53
C PHE A 616 -26.23 -5.21 -14.92
N ILE A 617 -26.32 -4.45 -13.82
CA ILE A 617 -27.56 -4.23 -13.07
C ILE A 617 -28.66 -3.69 -13.96
N ILE A 618 -28.38 -2.72 -14.84
CA ILE A 618 -29.39 -2.16 -15.74
C ILE A 618 -29.87 -3.13 -16.83
N THR A 619 -29.18 -4.27 -17.00
CA THR A 619 -29.69 -5.36 -17.85
C THR A 619 -30.73 -6.23 -17.12
N GLN A 620 -30.78 -6.18 -15.79
CA GLN A 620 -31.56 -7.07 -14.94
C GLN A 620 -32.77 -6.40 -14.29
N THR A 621 -32.75 -5.08 -14.10
CA THR A 621 -33.81 -4.33 -13.43
C THR A 621 -34.20 -3.05 -14.17
N LYS A 622 -35.40 -2.55 -13.87
CA LYS A 622 -35.93 -1.26 -14.36
C LYS A 622 -36.02 -0.22 -13.25
N THR A 623 -35.37 -0.46 -12.13
CA THR A 623 -35.41 0.41 -10.95
C THR A 623 -34.81 1.80 -11.22
N PHE A 624 -33.87 1.91 -12.15
CA PHE A 624 -33.12 3.13 -12.37
C PHE A 624 -33.60 3.92 -13.57
N ALA A 625 -33.84 5.22 -13.37
CA ALA A 625 -34.25 6.16 -14.42
C ALA A 625 -33.09 6.57 -15.35
N ALA A 626 -31.85 6.54 -14.85
CA ALA A 626 -30.63 6.83 -15.59
C ALA A 626 -29.43 6.09 -14.99
N ALA A 627 -28.41 5.82 -15.81
CA ALA A 627 -27.20 5.15 -15.39
C ALA A 627 -25.95 5.82 -15.97
N ILE A 628 -24.87 5.84 -15.18
CA ILE A 628 -23.52 6.28 -15.62
C ILE A 628 -22.52 5.17 -15.34
N SER A 629 -21.76 4.77 -16.36
CA SER A 629 -20.74 3.71 -16.28
C SER A 629 -19.42 4.20 -16.85
N GLY A 630 -18.40 4.31 -16.01
CA GLY A 630 -17.06 4.78 -16.36
C GLY A 630 -16.04 3.66 -16.47
N SER A 631 -15.23 3.62 -17.54
CA SER A 631 -14.08 2.71 -17.75
C SER A 631 -14.41 1.25 -17.41
N ALA A 632 -15.51 0.72 -17.96
CA ALA A 632 -16.14 -0.53 -17.54
C ALA A 632 -15.87 -1.70 -18.48
N ILE A 633 -15.83 -2.91 -17.91
CA ILE A 633 -15.92 -4.17 -18.67
C ILE A 633 -17.38 -4.44 -18.99
N SER A 634 -17.63 -4.95 -20.20
CA SER A 634 -18.96 -5.36 -20.66
C SER A 634 -19.04 -6.82 -21.08
N ASP A 635 -17.90 -7.42 -21.40
CA ASP A 635 -17.75 -8.82 -21.77
C ASP A 635 -16.67 -9.48 -20.90
N LEU A 636 -17.10 -10.32 -19.96
CA LEU A 636 -16.19 -11.00 -19.05
C LEU A 636 -15.29 -12.00 -19.77
N ILE A 637 -15.80 -12.70 -20.80
CA ILE A 637 -15.04 -13.67 -21.57
C ILE A 637 -13.93 -12.97 -22.35
N GLY A 638 -14.27 -11.94 -23.12
CA GLY A 638 -13.30 -11.15 -23.85
C GLY A 638 -12.28 -10.50 -22.92
N SER A 639 -12.69 -10.02 -21.76
CA SER A 639 -11.80 -9.41 -20.77
C SER A 639 -10.85 -10.42 -20.10
N TYR A 640 -11.29 -11.65 -19.88
CA TYR A 640 -10.46 -12.72 -19.31
C TYR A 640 -9.21 -12.98 -20.15
N PHE A 641 -9.33 -12.96 -21.49
CA PHE A 641 -8.24 -13.21 -22.43
C PHE A 641 -7.44 -11.97 -22.82
N THR A 642 -7.76 -10.80 -22.28
CA THR A 642 -6.95 -9.59 -22.52
C THR A 642 -5.86 -9.45 -21.46
N TYR A 643 -4.91 -8.58 -21.74
CA TYR A 643 -3.93 -8.16 -20.74
C TYR A 643 -4.02 -6.65 -20.52
N ALA A 644 -3.74 -6.22 -19.29
CA ALA A 644 -3.60 -4.83 -18.94
C ALA A 644 -2.16 -4.38 -19.20
N SER A 645 -1.95 -3.25 -19.89
CA SER A 645 -0.60 -2.80 -20.24
C SER A 645 0.23 -2.36 -19.03
N ASN A 646 -0.41 -2.09 -17.88
CA ASN A 646 0.24 -1.78 -16.60
C ASN A 646 0.63 -3.01 -15.79
N ILE A 647 0.11 -4.18 -16.15
CA ILE A 647 0.45 -5.47 -15.54
C ILE A 647 0.75 -6.43 -16.69
N PRO A 648 2.00 -6.85 -16.85
CA PRO A 648 2.43 -7.56 -18.06
C PRO A 648 2.03 -9.04 -18.07
N ARG A 649 0.81 -9.35 -17.70
CA ARG A 649 0.19 -10.69 -17.81
C ARG A 649 -1.29 -10.55 -18.14
N SER A 650 -1.88 -11.64 -18.64
CA SER A 650 -3.33 -11.70 -18.92
C SER A 650 -4.16 -11.39 -17.66
N ASN A 651 -5.41 -11.02 -17.86
CA ASN A 651 -6.32 -10.72 -16.74
C ASN A 651 -6.85 -11.96 -15.99
N THR A 652 -6.45 -13.17 -16.38
CA THR A 652 -6.92 -14.45 -15.83
C THR A 652 -6.94 -14.48 -14.30
N TRP A 653 -5.86 -13.99 -13.66
CA TRP A 653 -5.73 -13.93 -12.21
C TRP A 653 -6.79 -13.02 -11.53
N ARG A 654 -7.25 -11.96 -12.22
CA ARG A 654 -8.31 -11.08 -11.68
C ARG A 654 -9.64 -11.81 -11.61
N PHE A 655 -9.83 -12.80 -12.49
CA PHE A 655 -11.03 -13.62 -12.52
C PHE A 655 -10.91 -14.79 -11.54
N GLU A 656 -9.88 -15.61 -11.65
CA GLU A 656 -9.79 -16.87 -10.90
C GLU A 656 -9.26 -16.68 -9.46
N GLY A 657 -8.56 -15.58 -9.16
CA GLY A 657 -7.94 -15.38 -7.85
C GLY A 657 -8.35 -14.10 -7.12
N GLU A 658 -9.18 -13.21 -7.74
CA GLU A 658 -9.38 -11.87 -7.19
C GLU A 658 -10.76 -11.27 -7.49
N GLN A 659 -10.82 -10.02 -7.94
CA GLN A 659 -11.98 -9.12 -7.96
C GLN A 659 -13.23 -9.65 -8.69
N TYR A 660 -13.04 -10.43 -9.77
CA TYR A 660 -14.19 -10.99 -10.52
C TYR A 660 -14.76 -12.27 -9.92
N ARG A 661 -14.12 -12.85 -8.91
CA ARG A 661 -14.62 -13.97 -8.08
C ARG A 661 -15.08 -15.20 -8.86
N MET A 662 -14.46 -15.46 -10.00
CA MET A 662 -14.67 -16.69 -10.76
C MET A 662 -13.70 -17.77 -10.26
N THR A 663 -14.11 -19.01 -10.19
CA THR A 663 -13.24 -20.12 -9.69
C THR A 663 -12.51 -20.85 -10.79
N SER A 664 -12.86 -20.60 -12.05
CA SER A 664 -12.29 -21.33 -13.18
C SER A 664 -12.35 -20.52 -14.47
N SER A 665 -11.62 -20.99 -15.48
CA SER A 665 -11.63 -20.37 -16.80
C SER A 665 -13.00 -20.45 -17.49
N PRO A 666 -13.29 -19.58 -18.48
CA PRO A 666 -14.51 -19.65 -19.30
C PRO A 666 -14.70 -21.01 -19.98
N PHE A 667 -13.63 -21.75 -20.28
CA PHE A 667 -13.74 -23.09 -20.91
C PHE A 667 -14.32 -24.14 -19.95
N LYS A 668 -14.23 -23.95 -18.65
CA LYS A 668 -14.82 -24.84 -17.66
C LYS A 668 -16.23 -24.41 -17.26
N ASP A 669 -16.52 -23.10 -17.20
CA ASP A 669 -17.84 -22.58 -16.85
C ASP A 669 -18.23 -21.37 -17.72
N TRP A 670 -18.49 -21.64 -18.99
CA TRP A 670 -18.93 -20.65 -19.96
C TRP A 670 -20.22 -19.92 -19.55
N ASN A 671 -21.15 -20.67 -18.95
CA ASN A 671 -22.45 -20.13 -18.58
C ASN A 671 -22.38 -19.06 -17.47
N SER A 672 -21.53 -19.24 -16.48
CA SER A 672 -21.35 -18.23 -15.43
C SER A 672 -20.75 -16.94 -16.01
N TYR A 673 -19.78 -17.03 -16.91
CA TYR A 673 -19.22 -15.86 -17.58
C TYR A 673 -20.26 -15.13 -18.44
N GLN A 674 -21.05 -15.86 -19.24
CA GLN A 674 -22.11 -15.24 -20.06
C GLN A 674 -23.20 -14.63 -19.18
N ARG A 675 -23.65 -15.34 -18.14
CA ARG A 675 -24.69 -14.88 -17.22
C ARG A 675 -24.31 -13.56 -16.56
N ASN A 676 -23.05 -13.40 -16.15
CA ASN A 676 -22.54 -12.21 -15.48
C ASN A 676 -22.02 -11.13 -16.44
N SER A 677 -22.01 -11.34 -17.75
CA SER A 677 -21.57 -10.34 -18.74
C SER A 677 -22.70 -9.38 -19.12
N PRO A 678 -22.49 -8.04 -19.07
CA PRO A 678 -23.47 -7.06 -19.55
C PRO A 678 -23.80 -7.20 -21.02
N LEU A 679 -22.82 -7.42 -21.88
CA LEU A 679 -22.95 -7.39 -23.35
C LEU A 679 -24.00 -8.38 -23.90
N PRO A 680 -23.98 -9.69 -23.59
CA PRO A 680 -25.00 -10.63 -24.06
C PRO A 680 -26.39 -10.31 -23.51
N ASN A 681 -26.49 -9.60 -22.40
CA ASN A 681 -27.73 -9.21 -21.74
C ASN A 681 -28.24 -7.82 -22.16
N ALA A 682 -27.57 -7.11 -23.06
CA ALA A 682 -27.87 -5.73 -23.49
C ALA A 682 -29.31 -5.55 -24.02
N LYS A 683 -29.90 -6.60 -24.60
CA LYS A 683 -31.28 -6.58 -25.14
C LYS A 683 -32.35 -6.25 -24.07
N TYR A 684 -32.10 -6.52 -22.79
CA TYR A 684 -33.06 -6.29 -21.71
C TYR A 684 -33.02 -4.86 -21.14
N ILE A 685 -32.03 -4.02 -21.52
CA ILE A 685 -31.88 -2.66 -21.02
C ILE A 685 -33.06 -1.78 -21.47
N SER A 686 -33.62 -1.04 -20.51
CA SER A 686 -34.52 0.09 -20.78
C SER A 686 -33.99 1.42 -20.23
N THR A 687 -33.05 1.37 -19.29
CA THR A 687 -32.46 2.54 -18.65
C THR A 687 -31.51 3.28 -19.62
N PRO A 688 -31.66 4.60 -19.82
CA PRO A 688 -30.68 5.40 -20.56
C PRO A 688 -29.31 5.33 -19.91
N LEU A 689 -28.27 5.10 -20.73
CA LEU A 689 -26.89 4.94 -20.26
C LEU A 689 -25.98 6.04 -20.80
N LEU A 690 -25.30 6.74 -19.90
CA LEU A 690 -24.09 7.51 -20.22
C LEU A 690 -22.87 6.65 -19.86
N SER A 691 -22.01 6.35 -20.82
CA SER A 691 -20.74 5.67 -20.56
C SER A 691 -19.56 6.54 -20.98
N TRP A 692 -18.40 6.32 -20.32
CA TRP A 692 -17.17 6.99 -20.70
C TRP A 692 -15.95 6.08 -20.53
N ALA A 693 -14.88 6.34 -21.31
CA ALA A 693 -13.60 5.65 -21.20
C ALA A 693 -12.46 6.49 -21.75
N GLY A 694 -11.27 6.35 -21.15
CA GLY A 694 -10.02 6.88 -21.69
C GLY A 694 -9.41 5.94 -22.74
N LYS A 695 -8.98 6.46 -23.89
CA LYS A 695 -8.35 5.64 -24.95
C LYS A 695 -7.00 5.04 -24.54
N LYS A 696 -6.31 5.70 -23.60
CA LYS A 696 -5.03 5.25 -23.07
C LYS A 696 -5.17 4.49 -21.74
N ASP A 697 -6.36 3.96 -21.46
CA ASP A 697 -6.61 3.17 -20.26
C ASP A 697 -5.70 1.92 -20.27
N PRO A 698 -4.75 1.80 -19.32
CA PRO A 698 -3.83 0.68 -19.25
C PRO A 698 -4.43 -0.55 -18.55
N THR A 699 -5.62 -0.38 -17.94
CA THR A 699 -6.26 -1.40 -17.08
C THR A 699 -7.43 -2.08 -17.80
N ILE A 700 -8.35 -1.28 -18.36
CA ILE A 700 -9.51 -1.76 -19.09
C ILE A 700 -9.51 -1.16 -20.51
N PRO A 701 -9.37 -1.96 -21.55
CA PRO A 701 -9.43 -1.45 -22.91
C PRO A 701 -10.75 -0.71 -23.17
N TRP A 702 -10.69 0.53 -23.68
CA TRP A 702 -11.85 1.36 -23.97
C TRP A 702 -12.83 0.68 -24.94
N THR A 703 -12.36 -0.29 -25.70
CA THR A 703 -13.14 -1.12 -26.63
C THR A 703 -14.21 -1.95 -25.92
N GLN A 704 -14.06 -2.24 -24.63
CA GLN A 704 -15.10 -2.89 -23.83
C GLN A 704 -16.37 -2.02 -23.75
N SER A 705 -16.21 -0.74 -23.39
CA SER A 705 -17.32 0.22 -23.37
C SER A 705 -17.85 0.52 -24.78
N ALA A 706 -16.97 0.58 -25.79
CA ALA A 706 -17.35 0.76 -27.18
C ALA A 706 -18.22 -0.38 -27.73
N SER A 707 -17.84 -1.63 -27.44
CA SER A 707 -18.62 -2.82 -27.82
C SER A 707 -20.03 -2.79 -27.20
N PHE A 708 -20.13 -2.40 -25.94
CA PHE A 708 -21.43 -2.27 -25.27
C PHE A 708 -22.29 -1.17 -25.89
N HIS A 709 -21.71 0.01 -26.16
CA HIS A 709 -22.40 1.08 -26.87
C HIS A 709 -22.90 0.66 -28.27
N MET A 710 -22.06 -0.06 -29.03
CA MET A 710 -22.46 -0.56 -30.33
C MET A 710 -23.59 -1.57 -30.30
N ALA A 711 -23.60 -2.44 -29.26
CA ALA A 711 -24.73 -3.36 -29.01
C ALA A 711 -26.00 -2.59 -28.67
N LEU A 712 -25.95 -1.59 -27.79
CA LEU A 712 -27.09 -0.73 -27.48
C LEU A 712 -27.61 0.02 -28.70
N ARG A 713 -26.70 0.56 -29.54
CA ARG A 713 -27.08 1.19 -30.83
C ARG A 713 -27.77 0.21 -31.74
N ARG A 714 -27.28 -1.01 -31.89
CA ARG A 714 -27.92 -2.05 -32.74
C ARG A 714 -29.31 -2.44 -32.26
N LEU A 715 -29.54 -2.31 -30.94
CA LEU A 715 -30.83 -2.62 -30.28
C LEU A 715 -31.73 -1.39 -30.10
N ASP A 716 -31.39 -0.25 -30.71
CA ASP A 716 -32.13 1.02 -30.63
C ASP A 716 -32.36 1.48 -29.18
N LYS A 717 -31.34 1.31 -28.29
CA LYS A 717 -31.35 1.73 -26.87
C LYS A 717 -30.76 3.12 -26.75
N LYS A 718 -31.25 3.91 -25.77
CA LYS A 718 -30.69 5.24 -25.45
C LYS A 718 -29.32 5.11 -24.79
N SER A 719 -28.26 5.55 -25.49
CA SER A 719 -26.91 5.51 -24.97
C SER A 719 -26.08 6.67 -25.52
N ILE A 720 -25.27 7.28 -24.66
CA ILE A 720 -24.21 8.24 -25.02
C ILE A 720 -22.88 7.62 -24.55
N PHE A 721 -21.87 7.68 -25.40
CA PHE A 721 -20.53 7.22 -25.07
C PHE A 721 -19.51 8.34 -25.28
N LEU A 722 -18.84 8.74 -24.19
CA LEU A 722 -17.77 9.74 -24.19
C LEU A 722 -16.41 9.03 -24.25
N VAL A 723 -15.61 9.36 -25.27
CA VAL A 723 -14.28 8.78 -25.44
C VAL A 723 -13.23 9.87 -25.32
N TYR A 724 -12.40 9.76 -24.28
CA TYR A 724 -11.34 10.71 -23.99
C TYR A 724 -10.02 10.25 -24.62
N ASN A 725 -9.61 10.86 -25.73
CA ASN A 725 -8.47 10.38 -26.54
C ASN A 725 -7.13 10.38 -25.80
N GLY A 726 -6.91 11.31 -24.86
CA GLY A 726 -5.65 11.49 -24.13
C GLY A 726 -5.62 10.82 -22.75
N GLU A 727 -6.79 10.42 -22.23
CA GLU A 727 -6.98 10.00 -20.85
C GLU A 727 -6.77 8.51 -20.64
N THR A 728 -6.51 8.17 -19.36
CA THR A 728 -6.23 6.81 -18.88
C THR A 728 -7.47 6.18 -18.22
N HIS A 729 -7.25 5.31 -17.20
CA HIS A 729 -8.33 4.69 -16.42
C HIS A 729 -9.17 5.70 -15.63
N THR A 730 -8.59 6.85 -15.35
CA THR A 730 -9.25 8.02 -14.76
C THR A 730 -8.95 9.25 -15.61
N ILE A 731 -9.77 10.27 -15.50
CA ILE A 731 -9.58 11.53 -16.22
C ILE A 731 -8.63 12.41 -15.41
N LEU A 732 -7.42 12.63 -15.91
CA LEU A 732 -6.39 13.41 -15.21
C LEU A 732 -6.33 14.88 -15.62
N THR A 733 -6.78 15.18 -16.84
CA THR A 733 -6.80 16.55 -17.37
C THR A 733 -7.94 17.35 -16.74
N PRO A 734 -7.68 18.40 -15.94
CA PRO A 734 -8.73 19.10 -15.19
C PRO A 734 -9.86 19.64 -16.06
N GLU A 735 -9.57 20.15 -17.26
CA GLU A 735 -10.56 20.72 -18.18
C GLU A 735 -11.56 19.67 -18.69
N LEU A 736 -11.21 18.39 -18.62
CA LEU A 736 -12.06 17.27 -19.05
C LEU A 736 -12.83 16.62 -17.90
N GLN A 737 -12.54 17.01 -16.66
CA GLN A 737 -13.19 16.48 -15.46
C GLN A 737 -14.56 17.12 -15.17
N LYS A 738 -14.90 18.24 -15.84
CA LYS A 738 -16.16 19.00 -15.68
C LYS A 738 -17.36 18.29 -16.29
#